data_1c2ccaf1cd4c0eb9f426b5ee1d786d30
#
_entry.id   1c2ccaf1cd4c0eb9f426b5ee1d786d30
#
_cell.length_a   1.000
_cell.length_b   1.000
_cell.length_c   1.000
_cell.angle_alpha   90.00
_cell.angle_beta   90.00
_cell.angle_gamma   90.00
#
_symmetry.space_group_name_H-M   'P 1'
#
loop_
_entity.id
_entity.type
_entity.pdbx_description
1 polymer ?
#
loop_
_entity_poly.entity_id
_entity_poly.type
_entity_poly.pdbx_seq_one_letter_code
_entity_poly.pdbx_strand_id
1 'polypeptide(L)'
;MQNKPFSSLSLFFLFFFAFGFPTHGQNLFGKVTSGKTSIEYCNVILRQASDSLFISGTVTDSMGMFSFNKVKEGKYFVEISCLGYAKKRLPVSISAKDDTQLNVMLEPSEILMKEATVTATRKMWKKKANSIVMNVEGTPLANMFSPTDVLSYMPGVMADASGIRLMGKDNMLILIDNRMVRSFSEVENLPVKSIKSIAIERNAGVKYDSKYTSILRIATKKWKDNMAVELSERTQFGRELSHREGMNVNWGLNKLTASLDVTGNFRNSKEYSTVEQQNTLKAIRYFSQQTLNNRRKGFDLAADIKYEFGESHYLQIHDDFYTSTNKPFLASTVQYLEPNLRKEVFTNTTSDYRERNNRLNLFYNVPIISKGRIEFSLDYIYQSTRDKQAIEEISDTEKTDFPILYNGQYHVYLAKLNYTGQFFKWIDGSVGADFMTLRNHTLSDSKSMKSGLLNGKGRHTERQFAYYVNLQKQIGKILDVQAGVRSEFVRMEYTEFKPSQQRTRRLCKLFPFFSLSLDLSPKWNLSFAFDRKMNLPSYQELNPIITYFDRYSYRIGNPALEPVCFNNLSFSVLYDRSLNIYAEYSFIRNQILEVPTTDSEKQTIRITPINLARSYQVSLGASLSRRFGKHRISISTAFLAQRSELKASSEADNSHLFTSLQSSISYVYQFIGDADFYVRANYTGQENDAISRQSSVFGTTAGMNFRFFRKRLQLNIAYNNLLCTKRSVSEVVYASLKSVETNNADKRIFSVSLKYNINAFSRKNEVKSIDDILRRL
;
A
#
# COMPACT_ATOMS: atom_id res chain seq x y z
N MET A 1 -3.92 7.94 42.59
CA MET A 1 -5.02 8.91 42.45
C MET A 1 -5.42 8.93 40.97
N GLN A 2 -6.45 8.20 40.72
CA GLN A 2 -7.67 8.44 39.97
C GLN A 2 -7.56 9.48 38.85
N ASN A 3 -7.64 9.01 37.59
CA ASN A 3 -8.53 9.64 36.62
C ASN A 3 -8.88 8.67 35.49
N LYS A 4 -10.16 8.40 35.40
CA LYS A 4 -10.83 7.63 34.34
C LYS A 4 -10.77 8.39 33.01
N PRO A 5 -10.68 7.70 31.88
CA PRO A 5 -11.17 8.23 30.62
C PRO A 5 -12.22 7.29 30.00
N PHE A 6 -13.47 7.51 30.34
CA PHE A 6 -14.61 6.98 29.61
C PHE A 6 -15.60 8.13 29.41
N SER A 7 -15.48 8.88 28.33
CA SER A 7 -16.56 9.76 27.85
C SER A 7 -16.25 10.46 26.51
N SER A 8 -15.74 9.76 25.47
CA SER A 8 -15.69 10.37 24.15
C SER A 8 -16.32 9.54 23.02
N LEU A 9 -16.90 8.39 23.33
CA LEU A 9 -17.52 7.53 22.32
C LEU A 9 -19.00 7.83 22.05
N SER A 10 -19.65 8.64 22.88
CA SER A 10 -21.09 8.93 22.76
C SER A 10 -21.44 10.16 21.90
N LEU A 11 -20.46 10.95 21.44
CA LEU A 11 -20.73 12.19 20.70
C LEU A 11 -20.66 12.07 19.18
N PHE A 12 -20.18 10.95 18.63
CA PHE A 12 -20.06 10.78 17.18
C PHE A 12 -21.33 10.27 16.49
N PHE A 13 -22.31 9.78 17.27
CA PHE A 13 -23.58 9.28 16.74
C PHE A 13 -24.69 10.33 16.61
N LEU A 14 -24.47 11.56 17.09
CA LEU A 14 -25.53 12.57 17.21
C LEU A 14 -25.51 13.70 16.15
N PHE A 15 -24.55 13.71 15.21
CA PHE A 15 -24.41 14.82 14.24
C PHE A 15 -25.00 14.56 12.85
N PHE A 16 -25.74 13.46 12.65
CA PHE A 16 -26.36 13.18 11.34
C PHE A 16 -27.88 13.44 11.28
N PHE A 17 -28.45 14.15 12.28
CA PHE A 17 -29.92 14.31 12.37
C PHE A 17 -30.39 15.77 12.39
N ALA A 18 -29.83 16.67 11.62
CA ALA A 18 -30.39 18.02 11.55
C ALA A 18 -30.21 18.67 10.18
N PHE A 19 -30.96 18.21 9.18
CA PHE A 19 -31.46 19.08 8.09
C PHE A 19 -32.68 18.40 7.47
N GLY A 20 -33.83 18.55 8.10
CA GLY A 20 -35.14 18.16 7.56
C GLY A 20 -35.79 19.33 6.88
N PHE A 21 -35.88 19.32 5.53
CA PHE A 21 -36.87 20.09 4.84
C PHE A 21 -38.21 19.36 4.90
N PRO A 22 -39.34 20.02 5.17
CA PRO A 22 -40.65 19.37 5.20
C PRO A 22 -41.11 19.09 3.76
N THR A 23 -40.95 17.87 3.31
CA THR A 23 -41.61 17.35 2.11
C THR A 23 -42.87 16.62 2.54
N HIS A 24 -44.04 17.05 2.08
CA HIS A 24 -45.29 16.31 2.25
C HIS A 24 -45.21 15.07 1.42
N GLY A 25 -45.03 13.91 2.06
CA GLY A 25 -45.03 12.58 1.45
C GLY A 25 -45.73 11.61 2.41
N GLN A 26 -46.49 10.67 1.84
CA GLN A 26 -47.22 9.64 2.61
C GLN A 26 -46.30 8.49 2.98
N ASN A 27 -46.70 7.69 3.98
CA ASN A 27 -45.95 6.54 4.40
C ASN A 27 -46.50 5.29 3.71
N LEU A 28 -45.60 4.44 3.21
CA LEU A 28 -45.92 3.09 2.78
C LEU A 28 -45.34 2.12 3.81
N PHE A 29 -46.20 1.36 4.47
CA PHE A 29 -45.76 0.38 5.45
C PHE A 29 -46.47 -0.95 5.24
N GLY A 30 -45.93 -2.00 5.83
CA GLY A 30 -46.56 -3.30 5.71
C GLY A 30 -45.83 -4.43 6.44
N LYS A 31 -46.34 -5.63 6.29
CA LYS A 31 -45.81 -6.80 6.94
C LYS A 31 -45.50 -7.90 5.93
N VAL A 32 -44.37 -8.58 6.09
CA VAL A 32 -43.97 -9.73 5.29
C VAL A 32 -44.12 -10.98 6.13
N THR A 33 -44.90 -11.94 5.61
CA THR A 33 -45.19 -13.21 6.31
C THR A 33 -45.02 -14.42 5.38
N SER A 34 -44.88 -15.61 5.95
CA SER A 34 -45.05 -16.89 5.26
C SER A 34 -45.96 -17.78 6.10
N GLY A 35 -47.17 -18.03 5.60
CA GLY A 35 -48.23 -18.61 6.40
C GLY A 35 -48.54 -17.73 7.63
N LYS A 36 -48.40 -18.30 8.84
CA LYS A 36 -48.60 -17.55 10.10
C LYS A 36 -47.34 -16.93 10.69
N THR A 37 -46.16 -17.15 10.07
CA THR A 37 -44.88 -16.74 10.61
C THR A 37 -44.43 -15.42 9.95
N SER A 38 -44.02 -14.43 10.75
CA SER A 38 -43.40 -13.20 10.28
C SER A 38 -42.01 -13.48 9.79
N ILE A 39 -41.60 -12.84 8.68
CA ILE A 39 -40.27 -13.02 8.09
C ILE A 39 -39.44 -11.78 8.34
N GLU A 40 -38.41 -11.91 9.18
CA GLU A 40 -37.45 -10.86 9.50
C GLU A 40 -36.37 -10.76 8.41
N TYR A 41 -35.78 -9.56 8.30
CA TYR A 41 -34.63 -9.27 7.42
C TYR A 41 -34.86 -9.54 5.93
N CYS A 42 -36.08 -9.41 5.45
CA CYS A 42 -36.39 -9.38 4.02
C CYS A 42 -36.00 -8.03 3.42
N ASN A 43 -35.33 -8.03 2.29
CA ASN A 43 -35.09 -6.81 1.53
C ASN A 43 -36.38 -6.36 0.87
N VAL A 44 -36.80 -5.13 1.11
CA VAL A 44 -37.97 -4.50 0.49
C VAL A 44 -37.50 -3.27 -0.29
N ILE A 45 -37.74 -3.26 -1.60
CA ILE A 45 -37.30 -2.23 -2.53
C ILE A 45 -38.49 -1.60 -3.18
N LEU A 46 -38.58 -0.28 -3.14
CA LEU A 46 -39.59 0.54 -3.83
C LEU A 46 -39.01 1.03 -5.16
N ARG A 47 -39.72 0.75 -6.25
CA ARG A 47 -39.35 1.17 -7.61
C ARG A 47 -40.49 1.90 -8.27
N GLN A 48 -40.18 2.88 -9.13
CA GLN A 48 -41.18 3.59 -9.94
C GLN A 48 -41.75 2.65 -10.99
N ALA A 49 -43.06 2.74 -11.23
CA ALA A 49 -43.73 1.80 -12.14
C ALA A 49 -43.40 2.04 -13.62
N SER A 50 -43.11 3.29 -14.01
CA SER A 50 -42.88 3.69 -15.39
C SER A 50 -41.57 3.16 -15.99
N ASP A 51 -40.47 3.18 -15.22
CA ASP A 51 -39.11 2.89 -15.70
C ASP A 51 -38.32 1.94 -14.79
N SER A 52 -38.99 1.40 -13.75
CA SER A 52 -38.37 0.55 -12.71
C SER A 52 -37.20 1.22 -11.96
N LEU A 53 -37.16 2.56 -11.94
CA LEU A 53 -36.17 3.33 -11.22
C LEU A 53 -36.25 3.02 -9.71
N PHE A 54 -35.09 2.86 -9.06
CA PHE A 54 -35.01 2.67 -7.62
C PHE A 54 -35.39 3.97 -6.89
N ILE A 55 -36.34 3.91 -5.98
CA ILE A 55 -36.79 5.04 -5.17
C ILE A 55 -36.25 4.94 -3.76
N SER A 56 -36.44 3.81 -3.09
CA SER A 56 -36.00 3.58 -1.73
C SER A 56 -35.90 2.08 -1.43
N GLY A 57 -35.15 1.73 -0.37
CA GLY A 57 -35.02 0.35 0.11
C GLY A 57 -35.02 0.30 1.63
N THR A 58 -35.66 -0.72 2.19
CA THR A 58 -35.71 -0.98 3.64
C THR A 58 -35.58 -2.50 3.87
N VAL A 59 -35.53 -2.91 5.14
CA VAL A 59 -35.47 -4.33 5.56
C VAL A 59 -36.53 -4.55 6.59
N THR A 60 -37.20 -5.72 6.57
CA THR A 60 -38.18 -6.06 7.59
C THR A 60 -37.52 -6.26 8.96
N ASP A 61 -38.16 -5.77 10.01
CA ASP A 61 -37.75 -5.96 11.42
C ASP A 61 -38.05 -7.39 11.93
N SER A 62 -37.84 -7.63 13.23
CA SER A 62 -38.08 -8.93 13.87
C SER A 62 -39.56 -9.36 13.85
N MET A 63 -40.49 -8.43 13.67
CA MET A 63 -41.93 -8.69 13.53
C MET A 63 -42.37 -8.79 12.07
N GLY A 64 -41.41 -8.73 11.11
CA GLY A 64 -41.67 -8.74 9.67
C GLY A 64 -42.18 -7.42 9.11
N MET A 65 -42.15 -6.32 9.89
CA MET A 65 -42.66 -5.03 9.47
C MET A 65 -41.62 -4.25 8.65
N PHE A 66 -42.10 -3.49 7.67
CA PHE A 66 -41.28 -2.54 6.89
C PHE A 66 -42.01 -1.20 6.72
N SER A 67 -41.26 -0.12 6.53
CA SER A 67 -41.82 1.20 6.25
C SER A 67 -40.95 2.02 5.31
N PHE A 68 -41.60 2.82 4.47
CA PHE A 68 -41.01 3.89 3.69
C PHE A 68 -41.71 5.19 4.06
N ASN A 69 -40.98 6.16 4.52
CA ASN A 69 -41.52 7.45 4.96
C ASN A 69 -41.43 8.47 3.82
N LYS A 70 -42.44 9.33 3.71
CA LYS A 70 -42.46 10.47 2.78
C LYS A 70 -42.31 10.06 1.29
N VAL A 71 -43.02 9.03 0.86
CA VAL A 71 -43.08 8.64 -0.56
C VAL A 71 -44.05 9.56 -1.29
N LYS A 72 -43.66 10.08 -2.46
CA LYS A 72 -44.51 10.92 -3.29
C LYS A 72 -45.67 10.11 -3.85
N GLU A 73 -46.80 10.81 -4.13
CA GLU A 73 -47.94 10.22 -4.86
C GLU A 73 -47.48 9.64 -6.19
N GLY A 74 -47.97 8.43 -6.53
CA GLY A 74 -47.61 7.79 -7.77
C GLY A 74 -47.83 6.28 -7.79
N LYS A 75 -47.53 5.68 -8.93
CA LYS A 75 -47.54 4.22 -9.10
C LYS A 75 -46.16 3.65 -8.98
N TYR A 76 -46.05 2.62 -8.17
CA TYR A 76 -44.75 1.98 -7.80
C TYR A 76 -44.84 0.47 -7.87
N PHE A 77 -43.70 -0.19 -7.83
CA PHE A 77 -43.57 -1.62 -7.52
C PHE A 77 -42.82 -1.79 -6.22
N VAL A 78 -43.36 -2.62 -5.33
CA VAL A 78 -42.64 -3.12 -4.16
C VAL A 78 -42.07 -4.48 -4.52
N GLU A 79 -40.78 -4.62 -4.46
CA GLU A 79 -40.03 -5.82 -4.74
C GLU A 79 -39.46 -6.36 -3.43
N ILE A 80 -39.90 -7.59 -3.05
CA ILE A 80 -39.52 -8.24 -1.79
C ILE A 80 -38.70 -9.47 -2.09
N SER A 81 -37.56 -9.59 -1.45
CA SER A 81 -36.71 -10.76 -1.57
C SER A 81 -36.18 -11.17 -0.20
N CYS A 82 -36.33 -12.46 0.11
CA CYS A 82 -35.81 -13.08 1.31
C CYS A 82 -35.20 -14.44 0.96
N LEU A 83 -34.17 -14.82 1.71
CA LEU A 83 -33.52 -16.11 1.47
C LEU A 83 -34.44 -17.26 1.95
N GLY A 84 -34.63 -18.24 1.08
CA GLY A 84 -35.56 -19.37 1.33
C GLY A 84 -36.98 -19.12 0.87
N TYR A 85 -37.24 -17.96 0.23
CA TYR A 85 -38.58 -17.61 -0.27
C TYR A 85 -38.52 -17.13 -1.72
N ALA A 86 -39.61 -17.34 -2.45
CA ALA A 86 -39.78 -16.86 -3.79
C ALA A 86 -39.82 -15.31 -3.79
N LYS A 87 -39.05 -14.69 -4.68
CA LYS A 87 -39.06 -13.23 -4.85
C LYS A 87 -40.44 -12.79 -5.35
N LYS A 88 -41.01 -11.76 -4.71
CA LYS A 88 -42.31 -11.22 -5.08
C LYS A 88 -42.21 -9.76 -5.47
N ARG A 89 -42.92 -9.39 -6.55
CA ARG A 89 -43.04 -8.00 -7.02
C ARG A 89 -44.52 -7.64 -7.13
N LEU A 90 -44.93 -6.61 -6.44
CA LEU A 90 -46.33 -6.19 -6.35
C LEU A 90 -46.47 -4.74 -6.77
N PRO A 91 -47.47 -4.37 -7.58
CA PRO A 91 -47.78 -2.99 -7.85
C PRO A 91 -48.42 -2.36 -6.62
N VAL A 92 -48.08 -1.11 -6.34
CA VAL A 92 -48.69 -0.29 -5.29
C VAL A 92 -48.94 1.12 -5.81
N SER A 93 -50.09 1.69 -5.49
CA SER A 93 -50.44 3.08 -5.82
C SER A 93 -50.51 3.85 -4.52
N ILE A 94 -49.73 4.93 -4.42
CA ILE A 94 -49.69 5.81 -3.26
C ILE A 94 -50.50 7.03 -3.58
N SER A 95 -51.51 7.32 -2.74
CA SER A 95 -52.43 8.45 -2.86
C SER A 95 -51.95 9.60 -1.99
N ALA A 96 -52.26 10.83 -2.33
CA ALA A 96 -51.88 12.02 -1.55
C ALA A 96 -52.64 12.18 -0.22
N LYS A 97 -53.67 11.37 0.04
CA LYS A 97 -54.56 11.58 1.19
C LYS A 97 -54.33 10.64 2.36
N ASP A 98 -53.89 9.40 2.11
CA ASP A 98 -53.80 8.36 3.16
C ASP A 98 -52.48 7.57 3.07
N ASP A 99 -52.01 7.11 4.22
CA ASP A 99 -50.90 6.15 4.29
C ASP A 99 -51.29 4.82 3.66
N THR A 100 -50.38 4.19 2.94
CA THR A 100 -50.64 2.95 2.23
C THR A 100 -50.11 1.75 2.98
N GLN A 101 -50.97 0.76 3.28
CA GLN A 101 -50.57 -0.49 3.89
C GLN A 101 -50.49 -1.61 2.86
N LEU A 102 -49.37 -2.35 2.85
CA LEU A 102 -49.09 -3.47 1.95
C LEU A 102 -48.61 -4.71 2.70
N ASN A 103 -49.50 -5.66 2.99
CA ASN A 103 -49.12 -6.95 3.60
C ASN A 103 -48.78 -7.97 2.52
N VAL A 104 -47.65 -8.63 2.66
CA VAL A 104 -47.13 -9.56 1.65
C VAL A 104 -46.83 -10.92 2.22
N MET A 105 -47.43 -11.94 1.62
CA MET A 105 -47.12 -13.32 1.93
C MET A 105 -46.13 -13.86 0.90
N LEU A 106 -44.99 -14.37 1.38
CA LEU A 106 -43.96 -15.02 0.56
C LEU A 106 -44.18 -16.55 0.67
N GLU A 107 -44.08 -17.21 -0.46
CA GLU A 107 -44.08 -18.66 -0.51
C GLU A 107 -42.66 -19.20 -0.25
N PRO A 108 -42.51 -20.27 0.56
CA PRO A 108 -41.24 -20.95 0.69
C PRO A 108 -40.81 -21.42 -0.70
N SER A 109 -39.66 -21.00 -1.13
CA SER A 109 -39.01 -21.55 -2.31
C SER A 109 -38.27 -22.79 -1.83
N GLU A 110 -38.77 -23.98 -2.12
CA GLU A 110 -37.96 -25.18 -2.05
C GLU A 110 -36.78 -24.98 -3.01
N ILE A 111 -35.66 -24.56 -2.45
CA ILE A 111 -34.40 -24.74 -3.14
C ILE A 111 -34.14 -26.22 -3.05
N LEU A 112 -34.70 -26.99 -3.99
CA LEU A 112 -34.13 -28.26 -4.37
C LEU A 112 -32.65 -28.00 -4.50
N MET A 113 -31.84 -28.54 -3.59
CA MET A 113 -30.41 -28.68 -3.78
C MET A 113 -30.24 -29.48 -5.07
N LYS A 114 -30.33 -28.79 -6.21
CA LYS A 114 -29.86 -29.34 -7.45
C LYS A 114 -28.42 -29.74 -7.20
N GLU A 115 -28.17 -31.01 -7.48
CA GLU A 115 -26.86 -31.65 -7.59
C GLU A 115 -25.73 -30.67 -7.74
N ALA A 116 -24.63 -30.92 -7.04
CA ALA A 116 -23.40 -30.16 -7.14
C ALA A 116 -23.12 -29.78 -8.58
N THR A 117 -23.64 -28.65 -9.00
CA THR A 117 -23.26 -28.05 -10.26
C THR A 117 -21.78 -27.72 -10.03
N VAL A 118 -20.92 -28.50 -10.70
CA VAL A 118 -19.50 -28.18 -10.81
C VAL A 118 -19.43 -26.81 -11.46
N THR A 119 -19.55 -25.79 -10.65
CA THR A 119 -19.23 -24.43 -11.08
C THR A 119 -17.77 -24.51 -11.45
N ALA A 120 -17.48 -24.44 -12.74
CA ALA A 120 -16.11 -24.35 -13.24
C ALA A 120 -15.47 -23.19 -12.49
N THR A 121 -14.68 -23.51 -11.47
CA THR A 121 -13.98 -22.52 -10.66
C THR A 121 -13.15 -21.71 -11.61
N ARG A 122 -13.42 -20.41 -11.70
CA ARG A 122 -12.68 -19.48 -12.55
C ARG A 122 -11.18 -19.73 -12.32
N LYS A 123 -10.42 -19.98 -13.40
CA LYS A 123 -8.98 -20.24 -13.27
C LYS A 123 -8.36 -19.10 -12.46
N MET A 124 -7.71 -19.45 -11.35
CA MET A 124 -7.11 -18.48 -10.43
C MET A 124 -6.09 -17.61 -11.13
N TRP A 125 -5.33 -18.19 -12.06
CA TRP A 125 -4.23 -17.54 -12.75
C TRP A 125 -4.52 -17.36 -14.23
N LYS A 126 -4.20 -16.17 -14.74
CA LYS A 126 -4.14 -15.85 -16.17
C LYS A 126 -2.83 -15.16 -16.46
N LYS A 127 -2.27 -15.39 -17.63
CA LYS A 127 -1.23 -14.55 -18.18
C LYS A 127 -1.84 -13.52 -19.14
N LYS A 128 -1.33 -12.32 -19.15
CA LYS A 128 -1.68 -11.27 -20.09
C LYS A 128 -0.41 -10.50 -20.42
N ALA A 129 0.13 -10.71 -21.64
CA ALA A 129 1.37 -10.07 -22.08
C ALA A 129 2.49 -10.19 -21.02
N ASN A 130 3.05 -9.08 -20.56
CA ASN A 130 4.11 -8.99 -19.54
C ASN A 130 3.59 -9.09 -18.09
N SER A 131 2.34 -9.52 -17.86
CA SER A 131 1.74 -9.57 -16.52
C SER A 131 1.20 -10.93 -16.13
N ILE A 132 1.36 -11.31 -14.87
CA ILE A 132 0.68 -12.45 -14.25
C ILE A 132 -0.55 -11.90 -13.51
N VAL A 133 -1.74 -12.37 -13.90
CA VAL A 133 -3.01 -11.91 -13.34
C VAL A 133 -3.61 -12.99 -12.44
N MET A 134 -3.90 -12.64 -11.21
CA MET A 134 -4.61 -13.46 -10.23
C MET A 134 -6.07 -13.01 -10.14
N ASN A 135 -7.00 -13.89 -10.50
CA ASN A 135 -8.42 -13.63 -10.30
C ASN A 135 -8.76 -13.85 -8.82
N VAL A 136 -9.37 -12.87 -8.19
CA VAL A 136 -9.87 -12.95 -6.80
C VAL A 136 -11.36 -13.24 -6.82
N GLU A 137 -12.11 -12.50 -7.61
CA GLU A 137 -13.54 -12.71 -7.78
C GLU A 137 -13.86 -14.11 -8.34
N GLY A 138 -14.82 -14.79 -7.73
CA GLY A 138 -15.22 -16.16 -8.12
C GLY A 138 -14.19 -17.24 -7.74
N THR A 139 -13.20 -16.91 -6.92
CA THR A 139 -12.22 -17.85 -6.38
C THR A 139 -12.28 -17.89 -4.85
N PRO A 140 -11.70 -18.90 -4.21
CA PRO A 140 -11.61 -18.93 -2.74
C PRO A 140 -10.83 -17.78 -2.12
N LEU A 141 -10.01 -17.05 -2.90
CA LEU A 141 -9.27 -15.86 -2.43
C LEU A 141 -10.20 -14.73 -2.00
N ALA A 142 -11.41 -14.62 -2.59
CA ALA A 142 -12.41 -13.64 -2.20
C ALA A 142 -12.93 -13.78 -0.76
N ASN A 143 -12.67 -14.94 -0.12
CA ASN A 143 -13.04 -15.21 1.27
C ASN A 143 -11.89 -15.02 2.25
N MET A 144 -10.72 -14.54 1.81
CA MET A 144 -9.60 -14.24 2.69
C MET A 144 -9.92 -13.05 3.59
N PHE A 145 -9.25 -12.98 4.73
CA PHE A 145 -9.53 -11.95 5.73
C PHE A 145 -9.03 -10.58 5.29
N SER A 146 -7.84 -10.50 4.70
CA SER A 146 -7.21 -9.23 4.31
C SER A 146 -6.65 -9.26 2.88
N PRO A 147 -6.47 -8.10 2.24
CA PRO A 147 -5.76 -8.01 0.96
C PRO A 147 -4.32 -8.52 1.04
N THR A 148 -3.64 -8.32 2.17
CA THR A 148 -2.30 -8.87 2.43
C THR A 148 -2.30 -10.39 2.35
N ASP A 149 -3.36 -11.04 2.85
CA ASP A 149 -3.53 -12.49 2.72
C ASP A 149 -3.65 -12.92 1.26
N VAL A 150 -4.41 -12.17 0.47
CA VAL A 150 -4.57 -12.43 -0.96
C VAL A 150 -3.24 -12.25 -1.69
N LEU A 151 -2.53 -11.16 -1.40
CA LEU A 151 -1.25 -10.81 -2.03
C LEU A 151 -0.15 -11.81 -1.72
N SER A 152 -0.19 -12.49 -0.56
CA SER A 152 0.78 -13.53 -0.23
C SER A 152 0.75 -14.75 -1.17
N TYR A 153 -0.29 -14.86 -2.02
CA TYR A 153 -0.38 -15.87 -3.08
C TYR A 153 0.16 -15.38 -4.43
N MET A 154 0.47 -14.09 -4.55
CA MET A 154 1.03 -13.53 -5.78
C MET A 154 2.48 -14.00 -5.96
N PRO A 155 2.87 -14.56 -7.13
CA PRO A 155 4.23 -15.06 -7.35
C PRO A 155 5.30 -14.01 -7.08
N GLY A 156 6.23 -14.31 -6.17
CA GLY A 156 7.36 -13.45 -5.81
C GLY A 156 6.99 -12.24 -4.94
N VAL A 157 5.73 -12.07 -4.54
CA VAL A 157 5.31 -10.98 -3.67
C VAL A 157 5.46 -11.40 -2.21
N MET A 158 6.16 -10.59 -1.44
CA MET A 158 6.17 -10.62 0.02
C MET A 158 5.24 -9.54 0.54
N ALA A 159 4.21 -9.93 1.28
CA ALA A 159 3.25 -9.03 1.87
C ALA A 159 3.10 -9.32 3.36
N ASP A 160 3.46 -8.36 4.20
CA ASP A 160 3.41 -8.43 5.65
C ASP A 160 3.01 -7.08 6.26
N ALA A 161 3.09 -6.96 7.57
CA ALA A 161 2.75 -5.72 8.28
C ALA A 161 3.69 -4.53 7.93
N SER A 162 4.85 -4.78 7.33
CA SER A 162 5.80 -3.74 6.91
C SER A 162 5.53 -3.21 5.50
N GLY A 163 4.69 -3.91 4.72
CA GLY A 163 4.31 -3.50 3.38
C GLY A 163 4.28 -4.63 2.36
N ILE A 164 4.30 -4.25 1.09
CA ILE A 164 4.30 -5.15 -0.06
C ILE A 164 5.60 -4.94 -0.83
N ARG A 165 6.33 -6.03 -1.06
CA ARG A 165 7.59 -6.04 -1.81
C ARG A 165 7.58 -7.15 -2.86
N LEU A 166 8.23 -6.91 -3.99
CA LEU A 166 8.50 -7.95 -4.99
C LEU A 166 9.95 -8.42 -4.82
N MET A 167 10.16 -9.71 -4.60
CA MET A 167 11.50 -10.30 -4.42
C MET A 167 12.41 -9.92 -5.58
N GLY A 168 13.60 -9.40 -5.27
CA GLY A 168 14.61 -8.96 -6.23
C GLY A 168 14.30 -7.63 -6.93
N LYS A 169 13.26 -6.90 -6.54
CA LYS A 169 12.89 -5.59 -7.11
C LYS A 169 12.66 -4.55 -6.04
N ASP A 170 13.17 -3.36 -6.26
CA ASP A 170 12.88 -2.17 -5.48
C ASP A 170 11.78 -1.33 -6.16
N ASN A 171 11.23 -0.35 -5.46
CA ASN A 171 10.33 0.67 -6.00
C ASN A 171 9.16 0.13 -6.85
N MET A 172 8.36 -0.76 -6.25
CA MET A 172 7.14 -1.25 -6.88
C MET A 172 6.04 -0.17 -6.87
N LEU A 173 5.48 0.11 -8.04
CA LEU A 173 4.29 0.94 -8.18
C LEU A 173 3.04 0.12 -7.86
N ILE A 174 2.21 0.57 -6.94
CA ILE A 174 0.91 -0.04 -6.65
C ILE A 174 -0.20 0.84 -7.23
N LEU A 175 -1.11 0.23 -7.97
CA LEU A 175 -2.26 0.90 -8.58
C LEU A 175 -3.55 0.22 -8.12
N ILE A 176 -4.56 1.01 -7.74
CA ILE A 176 -5.94 0.58 -7.56
C ILE A 176 -6.77 1.27 -8.65
N ASP A 177 -7.39 0.49 -9.54
CA ASP A 177 -8.19 0.97 -10.68
C ASP A 177 -7.48 2.05 -11.53
N ASN A 178 -6.18 1.85 -11.81
CA ASN A 178 -5.25 2.75 -12.49
C ASN A 178 -4.81 4.00 -11.70
N ARG A 179 -5.34 4.25 -10.52
CA ARG A 179 -4.89 5.28 -9.60
C ARG A 179 -3.68 4.79 -8.80
N MET A 180 -2.67 5.64 -8.65
CA MET A 180 -1.49 5.35 -7.84
C MET A 180 -1.84 5.34 -6.35
N VAL A 181 -1.50 4.25 -5.68
CA VAL A 181 -1.59 4.10 -4.23
C VAL A 181 -0.43 4.86 -3.58
N ARG A 182 -0.73 5.55 -2.50
CA ARG A 182 0.25 6.36 -1.80
C ARG A 182 0.80 5.70 -0.55
N SER A 183 -0.07 5.03 0.20
CA SER A 183 0.30 4.34 1.42
C SER A 183 -0.16 2.89 1.37
N PHE A 184 0.54 2.03 2.08
CA PHE A 184 0.12 0.64 2.20
C PHE A 184 -1.25 0.51 2.90
N SER A 185 -1.63 1.47 3.74
CA SER A 185 -2.95 1.48 4.41
C SER A 185 -4.11 1.50 3.43
N GLU A 186 -4.00 2.16 2.27
CA GLU A 186 -5.03 2.12 1.23
C GLU A 186 -5.29 0.69 0.72
N VAL A 187 -4.24 -0.12 0.60
CA VAL A 187 -4.37 -1.53 0.20
C VAL A 187 -4.95 -2.35 1.33
N GLU A 188 -4.49 -2.15 2.58
CA GLU A 188 -4.99 -2.90 3.74
C GLU A 188 -6.47 -2.65 4.04
N ASN A 189 -6.95 -1.42 3.79
CA ASN A 189 -8.34 -1.02 4.03
C ASN A 189 -9.29 -1.51 2.93
N LEU A 190 -8.76 -1.93 1.78
CA LEU A 190 -9.59 -2.38 0.67
C LEU A 190 -10.35 -3.67 1.05
N PRO A 191 -11.68 -3.71 1.01
CA PRO A 191 -12.40 -4.95 1.27
C PRO A 191 -12.03 -6.03 0.26
N VAL A 192 -11.63 -7.22 0.71
CA VAL A 192 -11.23 -8.32 -0.19
C VAL A 192 -12.35 -8.66 -1.18
N LYS A 193 -13.59 -8.56 -0.75
CA LYS A 193 -14.77 -8.80 -1.59
C LYS A 193 -14.92 -7.79 -2.73
N SER A 194 -14.34 -6.59 -2.61
CA SER A 194 -14.32 -5.59 -3.68
C SER A 194 -13.26 -5.89 -4.74
N ILE A 195 -12.26 -6.71 -4.45
CA ILE A 195 -11.18 -7.02 -5.38
C ILE A 195 -11.69 -7.97 -6.47
N LYS A 196 -11.55 -7.57 -7.73
CA LYS A 196 -11.83 -8.39 -8.90
C LYS A 196 -10.64 -9.25 -9.29
N SER A 197 -9.48 -8.61 -9.42
CA SER A 197 -8.22 -9.27 -9.82
C SER A 197 -7.02 -8.44 -9.39
N ILE A 198 -5.88 -9.13 -9.26
CA ILE A 198 -4.58 -8.51 -8.99
C ILE A 198 -3.63 -8.93 -10.10
N ALA A 199 -2.87 -7.99 -10.65
CA ALA A 199 -1.87 -8.26 -11.68
C ALA A 199 -0.50 -7.76 -11.24
N ILE A 200 0.55 -8.54 -11.49
CA ILE A 200 1.94 -8.17 -11.28
C ILE A 200 2.68 -8.09 -12.61
N GLU A 201 3.34 -6.96 -12.84
CA GLU A 201 4.26 -6.72 -13.95
C GLU A 201 5.66 -6.57 -13.36
N ARG A 202 6.56 -7.51 -13.63
CA ARG A 202 7.93 -7.46 -13.10
C ARG A 202 8.76 -6.34 -13.73
N ASN A 203 8.34 -5.81 -14.89
CA ASN A 203 8.99 -4.71 -15.58
C ASN A 203 7.95 -3.62 -15.85
N ALA A 204 8.14 -2.43 -15.30
CA ALA A 204 7.14 -1.35 -15.33
C ALA A 204 6.95 -0.67 -16.69
N GLY A 205 7.78 -1.00 -17.70
CA GLY A 205 7.73 -0.36 -19.01
C GLY A 205 8.04 1.15 -18.94
N VAL A 206 7.61 1.90 -19.97
CA VAL A 206 7.93 3.34 -20.14
C VAL A 206 6.78 4.30 -19.79
N LYS A 207 5.56 3.78 -19.61
CA LYS A 207 4.37 4.61 -19.29
C LYS A 207 4.50 5.35 -17.97
N TYR A 208 5.24 4.79 -17.02
CA TYR A 208 5.39 5.33 -15.66
C TYR A 208 6.77 5.92 -15.47
N ASP A 209 6.91 6.74 -14.43
CA ASP A 209 8.15 7.36 -13.98
C ASP A 209 9.30 6.32 -13.93
N SER A 210 10.49 6.73 -14.35
CA SER A 210 11.66 5.84 -14.46
C SER A 210 12.11 5.23 -13.13
N LYS A 211 11.66 5.76 -11.99
CA LYS A 211 11.96 5.19 -10.68
C LYS A 211 11.26 3.85 -10.40
N TYR A 212 10.13 3.56 -11.06
CA TYR A 212 9.39 2.32 -10.80
C TYR A 212 9.94 1.16 -11.61
N THR A 213 10.33 0.09 -10.93
CA THR A 213 10.90 -1.12 -11.53
C THR A 213 9.84 -2.16 -11.84
N SER A 214 8.76 -2.22 -11.07
CA SER A 214 7.66 -3.18 -11.20
C SER A 214 6.31 -2.54 -10.89
N ILE A 215 5.21 -3.20 -11.26
CA ILE A 215 3.85 -2.68 -11.04
C ILE A 215 2.97 -3.77 -10.45
N LEU A 216 2.24 -3.45 -9.39
CA LEU A 216 1.14 -4.22 -8.84
C LEU A 216 -0.17 -3.49 -9.14
N ARG A 217 -1.07 -4.11 -9.90
CA ARG A 217 -2.39 -3.55 -10.22
C ARG A 217 -3.48 -4.31 -9.49
N ILE A 218 -4.30 -3.61 -8.74
CA ILE A 218 -5.50 -4.13 -8.10
C ILE A 218 -6.69 -3.55 -8.86
N ALA A 219 -7.49 -4.43 -9.45
CA ALA A 219 -8.75 -4.03 -10.09
C ALA A 219 -9.90 -4.35 -9.16
N THR A 220 -10.77 -3.38 -8.93
CA THR A 220 -11.98 -3.56 -8.11
C THR A 220 -13.19 -3.91 -8.94
N LYS A 221 -14.25 -4.33 -8.28
CA LYS A 221 -15.55 -4.60 -8.89
C LYS A 221 -16.30 -3.29 -9.09
N LYS A 222 -17.10 -3.22 -10.14
CA LYS A 222 -18.05 -2.12 -10.31
C LYS A 222 -19.23 -2.30 -9.36
N TRP A 223 -19.55 -1.26 -8.63
CA TRP A 223 -20.71 -1.19 -7.76
C TRP A 223 -21.89 -0.64 -8.57
N LYS A 224 -22.95 -1.41 -8.74
CA LYS A 224 -24.15 -0.95 -9.42
C LYS A 224 -25.35 -1.13 -8.52
N ASP A 225 -26.10 -0.04 -8.29
CA ASP A 225 -27.36 0.01 -7.55
C ASP A 225 -27.31 -0.67 -6.17
N ASN A 226 -26.27 -0.40 -5.41
CA ASN A 226 -26.03 -1.08 -4.15
C ASN A 226 -25.15 -0.28 -3.20
N MET A 227 -25.31 -0.52 -1.91
CA MET A 227 -24.47 0.03 -0.86
C MET A 227 -23.88 -1.11 -0.05
N ALA A 228 -22.61 -0.99 0.31
CA ALA A 228 -21.94 -1.91 1.23
C ALA A 228 -21.16 -1.13 2.27
N VAL A 229 -21.27 -1.55 3.52
CA VAL A 229 -20.49 -1.00 4.64
C VAL A 229 -19.70 -2.13 5.25
N GLU A 230 -18.40 -1.94 5.42
CA GLU A 230 -17.53 -2.83 6.19
C GLU A 230 -17.01 -2.07 7.40
N LEU A 231 -17.26 -2.59 8.59
CA LEU A 231 -16.66 -2.14 9.84
C LEU A 231 -15.54 -3.10 10.19
N SER A 232 -14.41 -2.58 10.64
CA SER A 232 -13.25 -3.39 11.02
C SER A 232 -12.64 -2.88 12.30
N GLU A 233 -12.18 -3.82 13.13
CA GLU A 233 -11.41 -3.59 14.35
C GLU A 233 -10.25 -4.57 14.37
N ARG A 234 -9.06 -4.09 14.75
CA ARG A 234 -7.88 -4.91 15.00
C ARG A 234 -7.20 -4.46 16.28
N THR A 235 -7.16 -5.33 17.26
CA THR A 235 -6.43 -5.14 18.51
C THR A 235 -5.19 -6.04 18.50
N GLN A 236 -4.05 -5.47 18.86
CA GLN A 236 -2.75 -6.14 18.88
C GLN A 236 -2.15 -6.03 20.29
N PHE A 237 -1.80 -7.18 20.84
CA PHE A 237 -1.20 -7.37 22.15
C PHE A 237 0.27 -7.73 21.96
N GLY A 238 1.15 -6.79 22.17
CA GLY A 238 2.60 -6.93 22.22
C GLY A 238 3.09 -6.49 23.61
N ARG A 239 4.28 -5.90 23.70
CA ARG A 239 4.72 -5.19 24.92
C ARG A 239 3.81 -4.01 25.24
N GLU A 240 3.29 -3.40 24.20
CA GLU A 240 2.35 -2.30 24.25
C GLU A 240 1.09 -2.65 23.45
N LEU A 241 -0.07 -2.18 23.92
CA LEU A 241 -1.33 -2.35 23.23
C LEU A 241 -1.44 -1.39 22.04
N SER A 242 -1.84 -1.92 20.91
CA SER A 242 -2.15 -1.14 19.71
C SER A 242 -3.50 -1.56 19.15
N HIS A 243 -4.26 -0.61 18.60
CA HIS A 243 -5.51 -0.92 17.94
C HIS A 243 -5.73 -0.06 16.69
N ARG A 244 -6.59 -0.55 15.80
CA ARG A 244 -6.98 0.10 14.57
C ARG A 244 -8.44 -0.16 14.29
N GLU A 245 -9.18 0.90 14.09
CA GLU A 245 -10.59 0.91 13.74
C GLU A 245 -10.75 1.39 12.30
N GLY A 246 -11.68 0.80 11.55
CA GLY A 246 -11.92 1.19 10.17
C GLY A 246 -13.40 1.08 9.79
N MET A 247 -13.82 1.99 8.92
CA MET A 247 -15.11 1.97 8.26
C MET A 247 -14.90 2.19 6.76
N ASN A 248 -15.41 1.28 5.94
CA ASN A 248 -15.43 1.43 4.50
C ASN A 248 -16.89 1.43 4.02
N VAL A 249 -17.26 2.46 3.27
CA VAL A 249 -18.58 2.59 2.66
C VAL A 249 -18.40 2.64 1.14
N ASN A 250 -19.07 1.75 0.43
CA ASN A 250 -19.14 1.78 -1.03
C ASN A 250 -20.60 1.92 -1.44
N TRP A 251 -20.85 2.88 -2.29
CA TRP A 251 -22.19 3.18 -2.80
C TRP A 251 -22.16 3.32 -4.31
N GLY A 252 -23.14 2.73 -4.98
CA GLY A 252 -23.31 2.83 -6.41
C GLY A 252 -24.78 3.08 -6.76
N LEU A 253 -25.04 4.07 -7.58
CA LEU A 253 -26.36 4.38 -8.11
C LEU A 253 -26.22 4.72 -9.60
N ASN A 254 -26.78 3.87 -10.47
CA ASN A 254 -26.72 4.05 -11.93
C ASN A 254 -25.29 4.27 -12.45
N LYS A 255 -24.99 5.52 -12.82
CA LYS A 255 -23.72 5.99 -13.37
C LYS A 255 -22.76 6.54 -12.32
N LEU A 256 -23.21 6.74 -11.09
CA LEU A 256 -22.44 7.31 -10.01
C LEU A 256 -21.98 6.20 -9.06
N THR A 257 -20.72 6.19 -8.73
CA THR A 257 -20.15 5.37 -7.63
C THR A 257 -19.37 6.26 -6.69
N ALA A 258 -19.51 6.02 -5.40
CA ALA A 258 -18.76 6.69 -4.36
C ALA A 258 -18.21 5.69 -3.36
N SER A 259 -17.05 5.97 -2.81
CA SER A 259 -16.52 5.25 -1.66
C SER A 259 -15.96 6.20 -0.62
N LEU A 260 -16.07 5.80 0.64
CA LEU A 260 -15.53 6.52 1.78
C LEU A 260 -14.81 5.51 2.68
N ASP A 261 -13.55 5.76 2.94
CA ASP A 261 -12.73 5.02 3.90
C ASP A 261 -12.34 5.93 5.05
N VAL A 262 -12.61 5.48 6.27
CA VAL A 262 -12.21 6.16 7.50
C VAL A 262 -11.45 5.19 8.37
N THR A 263 -10.25 5.56 8.82
CA THR A 263 -9.44 4.70 9.68
C THR A 263 -8.79 5.48 10.81
N GLY A 264 -8.96 5.01 12.04
CA GLY A 264 -8.24 5.42 13.21
C GLY A 264 -7.13 4.41 13.57
N ASN A 265 -5.94 4.89 13.88
CA ASN A 265 -4.80 4.06 14.27
C ASN A 265 -4.21 4.55 15.59
N PHE A 266 -4.07 3.63 16.55
CA PHE A 266 -3.36 3.85 17.82
C PHE A 266 -2.26 2.81 17.90
N ARG A 267 -1.03 3.22 17.70
CA ARG A 267 0.13 2.31 17.71
C ARG A 267 1.10 2.72 18.80
N ASN A 268 1.31 1.81 19.74
CA ASN A 268 2.35 1.95 20.75
C ASN A 268 3.43 0.90 20.47
N SER A 269 4.68 1.26 20.66
CA SER A 269 5.82 0.33 20.58
C SER A 269 6.90 0.72 21.57
N LYS A 270 7.62 -0.30 22.04
CA LYS A 270 8.81 -0.14 22.89
C LYS A 270 9.95 -0.96 22.27
N GLU A 271 11.05 -0.28 21.98
CA GLU A 271 12.20 -0.85 21.32
C GLU A 271 13.45 -0.62 22.15
N TYR A 272 14.35 -1.59 22.14
CA TYR A 272 15.65 -1.50 22.77
C TYR A 272 16.72 -1.70 21.73
N SER A 273 17.71 -0.84 21.69
CA SER A 273 18.86 -1.00 20.81
C SER A 273 20.16 -0.71 21.54
N THR A 274 21.22 -1.33 21.05
CA THR A 274 22.60 -1.00 21.43
C THR A 274 23.38 -0.67 20.17
N VAL A 275 24.17 0.36 20.23
CA VAL A 275 25.08 0.77 19.16
C VAL A 275 26.50 0.79 19.72
N GLU A 276 27.37 -0.03 19.15
CA GLU A 276 28.80 -0.03 19.46
C GLU A 276 29.56 0.48 18.23
N GLN A 277 30.34 1.56 18.43
CA GLN A 277 31.16 2.16 17.37
C GLN A 277 32.61 2.18 17.84
N GLN A 278 33.51 1.74 16.99
CA GLN A 278 34.93 1.66 17.28
C GLN A 278 35.73 2.32 16.16
N ASN A 279 36.59 3.30 16.52
CA ASN A 279 37.63 3.77 15.63
C ASN A 279 38.89 2.93 15.87
N THR A 280 39.26 2.10 14.87
CA THR A 280 40.33 1.11 14.99
C THR A 280 41.74 1.75 15.04
N LEU A 281 41.91 2.95 14.46
CA LEU A 281 43.20 3.67 14.44
C LEU A 281 43.50 4.43 15.75
N LYS A 282 42.44 4.91 16.42
CA LYS A 282 42.58 5.75 17.62
C LYS A 282 42.23 5.06 18.92
N ALA A 283 41.88 3.77 18.89
CA ALA A 283 41.40 3.00 20.05
C ALA A 283 40.22 3.67 20.79
N ILE A 284 39.40 4.46 20.09
CA ILE A 284 38.24 5.15 20.63
C ILE A 284 37.02 4.22 20.43
N ARG A 285 36.23 4.06 21.49
CA ARG A 285 34.95 3.31 21.43
C ARG A 285 33.80 4.17 21.94
N TYR A 286 32.67 4.08 21.24
CA TYR A 286 31.38 4.61 21.67
C TYR A 286 30.45 3.45 21.90
N PHE A 287 29.82 3.36 23.05
CA PHE A 287 28.81 2.37 23.34
C PHE A 287 27.54 3.05 23.78
N SER A 288 26.48 2.89 23.02
CA SER A 288 25.17 3.50 23.28
C SER A 288 24.12 2.44 23.57
N GLN A 289 23.38 2.62 24.65
CA GLN A 289 22.17 1.87 24.97
C GLN A 289 20.97 2.78 24.83
N GLN A 290 19.98 2.34 24.08
CA GLN A 290 18.83 3.18 23.76
C GLN A 290 17.53 2.46 24.05
N THR A 291 16.55 3.18 24.59
CA THR A 291 15.17 2.76 24.76
C THR A 291 14.26 3.77 24.08
N LEU A 292 13.54 3.30 23.06
CA LEU A 292 12.57 4.11 22.35
C LEU A 292 11.15 3.67 22.72
N ASN A 293 10.41 4.56 23.34
CA ASN A 293 8.97 4.42 23.56
C ASN A 293 8.24 5.28 22.54
N ASN A 294 7.41 4.68 21.74
CA ASN A 294 6.75 5.34 20.61
C ASN A 294 5.23 5.29 20.78
N ARG A 295 4.55 6.43 20.72
CA ARG A 295 3.09 6.55 20.84
C ARG A 295 2.54 7.34 19.68
N ARG A 296 1.97 6.62 18.72
CA ARG A 296 1.43 7.21 17.49
C ARG A 296 -0.09 7.13 17.46
N LYS A 297 -0.72 8.25 17.12
CA LYS A 297 -2.14 8.35 16.78
C LYS A 297 -2.24 8.82 15.34
N GLY A 298 -2.99 8.12 14.53
CA GLY A 298 -3.20 8.44 13.13
C GLY A 298 -4.67 8.42 12.77
N PHE A 299 -5.04 9.22 11.80
CA PHE A 299 -6.35 9.27 11.19
C PHE A 299 -6.20 9.36 9.68
N ASP A 300 -6.85 8.45 8.96
CA ASP A 300 -6.90 8.39 7.50
C ASP A 300 -8.36 8.58 7.06
N LEU A 301 -8.56 9.42 6.05
CA LEU A 301 -9.84 9.62 5.38
C LEU A 301 -9.59 9.61 3.88
N ALA A 302 -10.21 8.67 3.16
CA ALA A 302 -10.16 8.65 1.71
C ALA A 302 -11.58 8.68 1.14
N ALA A 303 -11.83 9.54 0.17
CA ALA A 303 -13.09 9.65 -0.55
C ALA A 303 -12.85 9.53 -2.05
N ASP A 304 -13.69 8.75 -2.71
CA ASP A 304 -13.65 8.57 -4.15
C ASP A 304 -15.04 8.73 -4.74
N ILE A 305 -15.15 9.52 -5.78
CA ILE A 305 -16.41 9.75 -6.53
C ILE A 305 -16.10 9.54 -8.01
N LYS A 306 -16.83 8.63 -8.64
CA LYS A 306 -16.70 8.32 -10.05
C LYS A 306 -18.06 8.42 -10.74
N TYR A 307 -18.10 9.18 -11.82
CA TYR A 307 -19.27 9.30 -12.70
C TYR A 307 -18.97 8.69 -14.08
N GLU A 308 -19.76 7.68 -14.47
CA GLU A 308 -19.64 7.00 -15.76
C GLU A 308 -20.59 7.61 -16.80
N PHE A 309 -20.06 8.35 -17.78
CA PHE A 309 -20.85 8.89 -18.91
C PHE A 309 -21.28 7.77 -19.87
N GLY A 310 -20.45 6.72 -20.00
CA GLY A 310 -20.67 5.58 -20.86
C GLY A 310 -19.68 4.46 -20.58
N GLU A 311 -19.62 3.45 -21.44
CA GLU A 311 -18.65 2.37 -21.31
C GLU A 311 -17.23 2.91 -21.48
N SER A 312 -16.41 2.73 -20.47
CA SER A 312 -15.02 3.26 -20.42
C SER A 312 -14.89 4.79 -20.51
N HIS A 313 -16.00 5.56 -20.41
CA HIS A 313 -15.98 7.02 -20.37
C HIS A 313 -16.39 7.48 -18.97
N TYR A 314 -15.45 8.02 -18.21
CA TYR A 314 -15.71 8.39 -16.81
C TYR A 314 -14.78 9.50 -16.31
N LEU A 315 -15.31 10.24 -15.35
CA LEU A 315 -14.59 11.19 -14.51
C LEU A 315 -14.53 10.62 -13.09
N GLN A 316 -13.36 10.70 -12.47
CA GLN A 316 -13.14 10.25 -11.10
C GLN A 316 -12.41 11.34 -10.32
N ILE A 317 -12.89 11.63 -9.13
CA ILE A 317 -12.25 12.53 -8.17
C ILE A 317 -11.95 11.70 -6.94
N HIS A 318 -10.73 11.77 -6.48
CA HIS A 318 -10.27 11.08 -5.28
C HIS A 318 -9.55 12.08 -4.37
N ASP A 319 -9.92 12.10 -3.11
CA ASP A 319 -9.23 12.84 -2.05
C ASP A 319 -8.80 11.88 -0.95
N ASP A 320 -7.55 12.02 -0.53
CA ASP A 320 -6.92 11.19 0.50
C ASP A 320 -6.24 12.12 1.51
N PHE A 321 -6.80 12.19 2.70
CA PHE A 321 -6.30 12.97 3.82
C PHE A 321 -5.76 12.06 4.90
N TYR A 322 -4.54 12.33 5.34
CA TYR A 322 -3.90 11.64 6.45
C TYR A 322 -3.34 12.64 7.44
N THR A 323 -3.54 12.39 8.74
CA THR A 323 -2.86 13.11 9.80
C THR A 323 -2.38 12.16 10.89
N SER A 324 -1.21 12.42 11.43
CA SER A 324 -0.72 11.69 12.60
C SER A 324 0.01 12.58 13.59
N THR A 325 -0.10 12.20 14.84
CA THR A 325 0.73 12.70 15.93
C THR A 325 1.50 11.56 16.52
N ASN A 326 2.79 11.73 16.65
CA ASN A 326 3.69 10.78 17.27
C ASN A 326 4.46 11.45 18.41
N LYS A 327 4.49 10.81 19.57
CA LYS A 327 5.20 11.31 20.74
C LYS A 327 6.25 10.29 21.19
N PRO A 328 7.37 10.18 20.46
CA PRO A 328 8.45 9.31 20.88
C PRO A 328 9.18 9.89 22.09
N PHE A 329 9.58 8.99 22.97
CA PHE A 329 10.53 9.26 24.05
C PHE A 329 11.73 8.33 23.85
N LEU A 330 12.90 8.91 23.61
CA LEU A 330 14.17 8.21 23.46
C LEU A 330 15.03 8.50 24.68
N ALA A 331 15.35 7.47 25.44
CA ALA A 331 16.40 7.51 26.46
C ALA A 331 17.65 6.81 25.93
N SER A 332 18.78 7.48 25.96
CA SER A 332 20.06 6.96 25.50
C SER A 332 21.13 7.19 26.56
N THR A 333 21.96 6.18 26.78
CA THR A 333 23.19 6.28 27.58
C THR A 333 24.36 6.00 26.64
N VAL A 334 25.23 6.99 26.45
CA VAL A 334 26.41 6.88 25.60
C VAL A 334 27.66 6.90 26.45
N GLN A 335 28.47 5.86 26.35
CA GLN A 335 29.80 5.77 26.96
C GLN A 335 30.85 6.05 25.89
N TYR A 336 31.67 7.06 26.11
CA TYR A 336 32.85 7.35 25.33
C TYR A 336 34.09 6.82 26.06
N LEU A 337 34.87 5.98 25.40
CA LEU A 337 35.99 5.25 25.99
C LEU A 337 37.25 5.51 25.16
N GLU A 338 38.25 6.06 25.78
CA GLU A 338 39.64 6.10 25.33
C GLU A 338 40.54 5.32 26.31
N PRO A 339 41.80 5.00 25.97
CA PRO A 339 42.66 4.21 26.85
C PRO A 339 42.79 4.76 28.29
N ASN A 340 42.73 6.06 28.46
CA ASN A 340 42.88 6.74 29.77
C ASN A 340 41.69 7.66 30.13
N LEU A 341 40.58 7.61 29.38
CA LEU A 341 39.45 8.50 29.57
C LEU A 341 38.15 7.77 29.37
N ARG A 342 37.28 7.87 30.36
CA ARG A 342 35.88 7.40 30.26
C ARG A 342 34.98 8.59 30.52
N LYS A 343 34.02 8.83 29.63
CA LYS A 343 32.95 9.81 29.80
C LYS A 343 31.62 9.11 29.61
N GLU A 344 30.59 9.49 30.36
CA GLU A 344 29.24 9.01 30.20
C GLU A 344 28.27 10.17 29.97
N VAL A 345 27.37 10.01 29.05
CA VAL A 345 26.37 11.01 28.70
C VAL A 345 25.01 10.35 28.65
N PHE A 346 24.09 10.85 29.43
CA PHE A 346 22.69 10.45 29.41
C PHE A 346 21.92 11.46 28.57
N THR A 347 21.19 10.99 27.58
CA THR A 347 20.40 11.83 26.68
C THR A 347 18.94 11.39 26.73
N ASN A 348 18.05 12.30 27.08
CA ASN A 348 16.62 12.12 27.02
C ASN A 348 16.06 13.02 25.91
N THR A 349 15.44 12.42 24.91
CA THR A 349 14.79 13.15 23.82
C THR A 349 13.28 12.90 23.88
N THR A 350 12.50 13.95 24.06
CA THR A 350 11.07 13.95 23.87
C THR A 350 10.71 14.65 22.57
N SER A 351 9.77 14.12 21.81
CA SER A 351 9.35 14.71 20.55
C SER A 351 7.82 14.84 20.49
N ASP A 352 7.33 15.91 19.87
CA ASP A 352 5.94 16.07 19.40
C ASP A 352 5.99 16.19 17.86
N TYR A 353 5.99 15.02 17.21
CA TYR A 353 5.99 14.90 15.76
C TYR A 353 4.57 14.92 15.22
N ARG A 354 4.30 15.78 14.28
CA ARG A 354 3.00 15.90 13.61
C ARG A 354 3.19 15.85 12.10
N GLU A 355 2.38 15.05 11.47
CA GLU A 355 2.33 14.91 10.02
C GLU A 355 0.91 15.17 9.53
N ARG A 356 0.80 15.93 8.46
CA ARG A 356 -0.43 16.11 7.69
C ARG A 356 -0.14 15.92 6.23
N ASN A 357 -1.04 15.28 5.56
CA ASN A 357 -0.86 14.89 4.20
C ASN A 357 -2.23 14.89 3.51
N ASN A 358 -2.34 15.57 2.39
CA ASN A 358 -3.54 15.61 1.58
C ASN A 358 -3.15 15.38 0.12
N ARG A 359 -3.94 14.59 -0.60
CA ARG A 359 -3.79 14.36 -2.00
C ARG A 359 -5.16 14.42 -2.68
N LEU A 360 -5.31 15.38 -3.59
CA LEU A 360 -6.43 15.46 -4.49
C LEU A 360 -6.01 14.95 -5.87
N ASN A 361 -6.75 14.02 -6.44
CA ASN A 361 -6.57 13.51 -7.78
C ASN A 361 -7.85 13.66 -8.59
N LEU A 362 -7.73 14.21 -9.78
CA LEU A 362 -8.75 14.22 -10.82
C LEU A 362 -8.29 13.29 -11.94
N PHE A 363 -9.10 12.31 -12.31
CA PHE A 363 -8.81 11.38 -13.39
C PHE A 363 -9.97 11.35 -14.39
N TYR A 364 -9.67 11.59 -15.66
CA TYR A 364 -10.66 11.58 -16.75
C TYR A 364 -10.23 10.60 -17.84
N ASN A 365 -11.10 9.67 -18.17
CA ASN A 365 -10.88 8.66 -19.19
C ASN A 365 -11.94 8.79 -20.29
N VAL A 366 -11.50 9.02 -21.53
CA VAL A 366 -12.34 9.22 -22.71
C VAL A 366 -12.02 8.17 -23.75
N PRO A 367 -12.98 7.34 -24.17
CA PRO A 367 -12.82 6.47 -25.32
C PRO A 367 -12.88 7.29 -26.60
N ILE A 368 -12.06 6.92 -27.58
CA ILE A 368 -12.07 7.50 -28.94
C ILE A 368 -12.64 6.47 -29.91
N ILE A 369 -13.30 6.94 -30.97
CA ILE A 369 -14.07 6.14 -31.94
C ILE A 369 -13.26 5.00 -32.60
N SER A 370 -11.94 5.12 -32.70
CA SER A 370 -11.03 4.15 -33.34
C SER A 370 -10.37 3.15 -32.37
N LYS A 371 -11.07 2.63 -31.37
CA LYS A 371 -10.54 1.72 -30.35
C LYS A 371 -9.42 2.32 -29.47
N GLY A 372 -9.30 3.64 -29.45
CA GLY A 372 -8.36 4.38 -28.61
C GLY A 372 -9.02 4.92 -27.35
N ARG A 373 -8.18 5.38 -26.41
CA ARG A 373 -8.61 6.13 -25.23
C ARG A 373 -7.58 7.19 -24.86
N ILE A 374 -8.07 8.31 -24.35
CA ILE A 374 -7.26 9.33 -23.71
C ILE A 374 -7.50 9.26 -22.20
N GLU A 375 -6.42 9.26 -21.46
CA GLU A 375 -6.40 9.35 -20.00
C GLU A 375 -5.73 10.66 -19.60
N PHE A 376 -6.44 11.48 -18.83
CA PHE A 376 -5.91 12.71 -18.25
C PHE A 376 -5.95 12.62 -16.73
N SER A 377 -4.86 12.98 -16.05
CA SER A 377 -4.78 13.00 -14.60
C SER A 377 -4.14 14.28 -14.11
N LEU A 378 -4.76 14.88 -13.08
CA LEU A 378 -4.18 15.97 -12.30
C LEU A 378 -4.07 15.52 -10.85
N ASP A 379 -2.91 15.70 -10.26
CA ASP A 379 -2.68 15.43 -8.84
C ASP A 379 -2.15 16.71 -8.16
N TYR A 380 -2.70 17.01 -7.01
CA TYR A 380 -2.12 17.95 -6.05
C TYR A 380 -1.82 17.21 -4.77
N ILE A 381 -0.59 17.32 -4.28
CA ILE A 381 -0.16 16.69 -3.03
C ILE A 381 0.38 17.79 -2.12
N TYR A 382 -0.16 17.85 -0.92
CA TYR A 382 0.34 18.66 0.16
C TYR A 382 0.82 17.76 1.30
N GLN A 383 2.03 17.98 1.77
CA GLN A 383 2.56 17.30 2.95
C GLN A 383 3.21 18.34 3.87
N SER A 384 2.87 18.25 5.15
CA SER A 384 3.50 19.07 6.20
C SER A 384 3.94 18.17 7.33
N THR A 385 5.19 18.36 7.76
CA THR A 385 5.78 17.71 8.92
C THR A 385 6.26 18.76 9.90
N ARG A 386 6.00 18.56 11.17
CA ARG A 386 6.50 19.39 12.26
C ARG A 386 6.97 18.49 13.39
N ASP A 387 8.20 18.62 13.78
CA ASP A 387 8.79 17.92 14.92
C ASP A 387 9.37 18.93 15.90
N LYS A 388 8.86 18.91 17.11
CA LYS A 388 9.38 19.68 18.24
C LYS A 388 10.07 18.72 19.19
N GLN A 389 11.37 18.78 19.22
CA GLN A 389 12.18 17.97 20.12
C GLN A 389 12.65 18.81 21.31
N ALA A 390 12.63 18.21 22.49
CA ALA A 390 13.32 18.72 23.66
C ALA A 390 14.34 17.66 24.06
N ILE A 391 15.62 18.07 24.04
CA ILE A 391 16.76 17.21 24.32
C ILE A 391 17.38 17.67 25.62
N GLU A 392 17.52 16.74 26.55
CA GLU A 392 18.22 16.91 27.83
C GLU A 392 19.46 16.01 27.78
N GLU A 393 20.63 16.60 27.91
CA GLU A 393 21.89 15.87 28.03
C GLU A 393 22.53 16.14 29.39
N ILE A 394 22.91 15.06 30.07
CA ILE A 394 23.56 15.06 31.37
C ILE A 394 24.88 14.32 31.23
N SER A 395 25.98 14.99 31.46
CA SER A 395 27.31 14.42 31.58
C SER A 395 27.88 14.66 33.00
N ASP A 396 29.01 14.06 33.30
CA ASP A 396 29.68 14.21 34.62
C ASP A 396 29.95 15.67 35.01
N THR A 397 30.06 16.57 34.02
CA THR A 397 30.48 17.95 34.23
C THR A 397 29.44 18.99 33.85
N GLU A 398 28.41 18.62 33.08
CA GLU A 398 27.47 19.59 32.48
C GLU A 398 26.10 18.98 32.26
N LYS A 399 25.08 19.78 32.55
CA LYS A 399 23.70 19.52 32.11
C LYS A 399 23.33 20.55 31.06
N THR A 400 22.87 20.08 29.89
CA THR A 400 22.49 20.95 28.78
C THR A 400 21.09 20.58 28.32
N ASP A 401 20.21 21.57 28.22
CA ASP A 401 18.85 21.43 27.68
C ASP A 401 18.73 22.31 26.43
N PHE A 402 18.26 21.72 25.34
CA PHE A 402 18.02 22.49 24.12
C PHE A 402 16.85 21.95 23.29
N PRO A 403 16.00 22.83 22.76
CA PRO A 403 14.96 22.47 21.84
C PRO A 403 15.47 22.42 20.40
N ILE A 404 14.91 21.52 19.57
CA ILE A 404 15.07 21.52 18.14
C ILE A 404 13.68 21.55 17.49
N LEU A 405 13.49 22.44 16.53
CA LEU A 405 12.27 22.52 15.73
C LEU A 405 12.58 22.16 14.27
N TYR A 406 12.01 21.07 13.78
CA TYR A 406 12.01 20.75 12.37
C TYR A 406 10.64 21.03 11.77
N ASN A 407 10.59 21.79 10.65
CA ASN A 407 9.40 21.98 9.85
C ASN A 407 9.72 21.67 8.40
N GLY A 408 8.86 20.87 7.76
CA GLY A 408 8.92 20.59 6.33
C GLY A 408 7.56 20.79 5.68
N GLN A 409 7.52 21.44 4.54
CA GLN A 409 6.29 21.61 3.74
C GLN A 409 6.60 21.31 2.28
N TYR A 410 5.76 20.44 1.70
CA TYR A 410 5.87 20.01 0.31
C TYR A 410 4.57 20.31 -0.43
N HIS A 411 4.70 20.88 -1.61
CA HIS A 411 3.61 21.05 -2.57
C HIS A 411 4.04 20.40 -3.88
N VAL A 412 3.28 19.44 -4.35
CA VAL A 412 3.54 18.73 -5.61
C VAL A 412 2.32 18.89 -6.51
N TYR A 413 2.54 19.32 -7.73
CA TYR A 413 1.55 19.35 -8.79
C TYR A 413 2.01 18.42 -9.91
N LEU A 414 1.16 17.50 -10.33
CA LEU A 414 1.45 16.54 -11.37
C LEU A 414 0.32 16.51 -12.37
N ALA A 415 0.65 16.65 -13.64
CA ALA A 415 -0.29 16.50 -14.75
C ALA A 415 0.20 15.40 -15.69
N LYS A 416 -0.70 14.53 -16.13
CA LYS A 416 -0.39 13.43 -17.06
C LYS A 416 -1.43 13.37 -18.15
N LEU A 417 -0.96 13.20 -19.38
CA LEU A 417 -1.80 12.97 -20.55
C LEU A 417 -1.29 11.73 -21.28
N ASN A 418 -2.16 10.74 -21.46
CA ASN A 418 -1.82 9.49 -22.11
C ASN A 418 -2.86 9.18 -23.21
N TYR A 419 -2.41 8.81 -24.37
CA TYR A 419 -3.20 8.17 -25.41
C TYR A 419 -2.80 6.70 -25.50
N THR A 420 -3.77 5.81 -25.56
CA THR A 420 -3.58 4.39 -25.82
C THR A 420 -4.54 3.97 -26.92
N GLY A 421 -4.04 3.30 -27.95
CA GLY A 421 -4.87 2.88 -29.08
C GLY A 421 -4.10 2.09 -30.11
N GLN A 422 -4.73 1.85 -31.25
CA GLN A 422 -4.07 1.22 -32.39
C GLN A 422 -3.39 2.28 -33.27
N PHE A 423 -2.12 2.05 -33.55
CA PHE A 423 -1.33 2.81 -34.53
C PHE A 423 -1.23 2.01 -35.82
N PHE A 424 -1.44 2.67 -36.95
CA PHE A 424 -1.33 2.04 -38.28
C PHE A 424 -2.22 0.79 -38.47
N LYS A 425 -3.37 0.68 -37.78
CA LYS A 425 -4.34 -0.45 -37.81
C LYS A 425 -3.80 -1.82 -37.36
N TRP A 426 -2.52 -1.97 -37.07
CA TRP A 426 -1.89 -3.28 -36.79
C TRP A 426 -0.87 -3.29 -35.64
N ILE A 427 -0.58 -2.15 -35.03
CA ILE A 427 0.29 -2.03 -33.85
C ILE A 427 -0.53 -1.37 -32.74
N ASP A 428 -0.61 -2.00 -31.58
CA ASP A 428 -1.12 -1.37 -30.36
C ASP A 428 -0.01 -0.49 -29.75
N GLY A 429 -0.39 0.62 -29.15
CA GLY A 429 0.61 1.46 -28.54
C GLY A 429 0.05 2.50 -27.61
N SER A 430 0.94 3.21 -26.98
CA SER A 430 0.61 4.37 -26.15
C SER A 430 1.68 5.44 -26.27
N VAL A 431 1.23 6.69 -26.23
CA VAL A 431 2.08 7.87 -26.13
C VAL A 431 1.59 8.73 -24.99
N GLY A 432 2.48 9.44 -24.34
CA GLY A 432 2.06 10.32 -23.27
C GLY A 432 3.13 11.31 -22.85
N ALA A 433 2.67 12.27 -22.05
CA ALA A 433 3.51 13.30 -21.45
C ALA A 433 3.12 13.49 -20.00
N ASP A 434 4.13 13.71 -19.15
CA ASP A 434 3.98 14.00 -17.73
C ASP A 434 4.68 15.33 -17.42
N PHE A 435 4.04 16.15 -16.60
CA PHE A 435 4.66 17.34 -16.04
C PHE A 435 4.51 17.31 -14.53
N MET A 436 5.59 17.54 -13.80
CA MET A 436 5.62 17.64 -12.35
C MET A 436 6.33 18.90 -11.91
N THR A 437 5.81 19.58 -10.91
CA THR A 437 6.56 20.58 -10.14
C THR A 437 6.39 20.32 -8.66
N LEU A 438 7.51 20.33 -7.95
CA LEU A 438 7.57 20.18 -6.51
C LEU A 438 8.25 21.41 -5.91
N ARG A 439 7.69 21.90 -4.80
CA ARG A 439 8.30 22.92 -3.95
C ARG A 439 8.35 22.40 -2.53
N ASN A 440 9.53 22.39 -1.96
CA ASN A 440 9.78 22.02 -0.57
C ASN A 440 10.42 23.19 0.19
N HIS A 441 9.91 23.45 1.38
CA HIS A 441 10.51 24.36 2.35
C HIS A 441 10.85 23.59 3.60
N THR A 442 12.12 23.65 4.02
CA THR A 442 12.59 23.00 5.24
C THR A 442 13.23 24.03 6.17
N LEU A 443 12.91 23.94 7.44
CA LEU A 443 13.46 24.73 8.52
C LEU A 443 13.93 23.79 9.64
N SER A 444 15.15 23.99 10.10
CA SER A 444 15.65 23.48 11.39
C SER A 444 16.08 24.67 12.23
N ASP A 445 15.60 24.77 13.45
CA ASP A 445 15.92 25.85 14.37
C ASP A 445 16.20 25.29 15.78
N SER A 446 17.35 25.64 16.33
CA SER A 446 17.73 25.34 17.72
C SER A 446 18.26 26.59 18.41
N LYS A 447 17.54 27.08 19.38
CA LYS A 447 17.86 28.35 20.04
C LYS A 447 19.05 28.31 21.02
N SER A 448 19.55 27.12 21.36
CA SER A 448 20.44 26.92 22.51
C SER A 448 21.86 26.43 22.20
N MET A 449 22.16 25.99 20.99
CA MET A 449 23.50 25.49 20.70
C MET A 449 24.49 26.62 20.35
N LYS A 450 25.58 26.69 21.10
CA LYS A 450 26.70 27.64 20.89
C LYS A 450 27.34 27.56 19.49
N SER A 451 27.08 26.48 18.73
CA SER A 451 27.70 26.23 17.41
C SER A 451 26.88 26.70 16.21
N GLY A 452 25.57 27.00 16.35
CA GLY A 452 24.69 27.33 15.22
C GLY A 452 24.52 26.21 14.18
N LEU A 453 25.12 25.03 14.41
CA LEU A 453 25.19 23.89 13.48
C LEU A 453 23.84 23.30 13.16
N LEU A 454 22.84 23.46 14.05
CA LEU A 454 21.50 22.90 13.86
C LEU A 454 20.52 23.86 13.18
N ASN A 455 20.95 25.10 12.91
CA ASN A 455 20.10 26.10 12.30
C ASN A 455 20.27 26.09 10.79
N GLY A 456 19.20 25.72 10.08
CA GLY A 456 19.21 25.69 8.64
C GLY A 456 17.83 26.01 8.06
N LYS A 457 17.81 26.74 6.96
CA LYS A 457 16.61 27.01 6.18
C LYS A 457 16.91 26.78 4.73
N GLY A 458 16.15 25.93 4.09
CA GLY A 458 16.33 25.57 2.70
C GLY A 458 15.04 25.60 1.90
N ARG A 459 15.17 25.86 0.61
CA ARG A 459 14.11 25.69 -0.38
C ARG A 459 14.62 24.77 -1.47
N HIS A 460 13.85 23.73 -1.75
CA HIS A 460 14.07 22.87 -2.90
C HIS A 460 12.91 23.01 -3.89
N THR A 461 13.25 23.23 -5.16
CA THR A 461 12.28 23.25 -6.25
C THR A 461 12.71 22.25 -7.31
N GLU A 462 11.81 21.37 -7.69
CA GLU A 462 12.03 20.40 -8.76
C GLU A 462 10.97 20.57 -9.83
N ARG A 463 11.38 20.54 -11.09
CA ARG A 463 10.50 20.52 -12.26
C ARG A 463 10.92 19.37 -13.14
N GLN A 464 9.98 18.52 -13.45
CA GLN A 464 10.19 17.36 -14.33
C GLN A 464 9.20 17.45 -15.48
N PHE A 465 9.73 17.27 -16.68
CA PHE A 465 8.95 17.03 -17.88
C PHE A 465 9.38 15.71 -18.49
N ALA A 466 8.43 14.87 -18.86
CA ALA A 466 8.71 13.59 -19.47
C ALA A 466 7.73 13.30 -20.60
N TYR A 467 8.20 12.59 -21.63
CA TYR A 467 7.34 12.03 -22.66
C TYR A 467 7.79 10.61 -23.00
N TYR A 468 6.86 9.81 -23.47
CA TYR A 468 7.14 8.44 -23.84
C TYR A 468 6.35 7.99 -25.06
N VAL A 469 6.92 7.00 -25.75
CA VAL A 469 6.26 6.21 -26.79
C VAL A 469 6.46 4.74 -26.45
N ASN A 470 5.40 3.98 -26.51
CA ASN A 470 5.41 2.53 -26.30
C ASN A 470 4.58 1.85 -27.40
N LEU A 471 5.16 0.87 -28.07
CA LEU A 471 4.53 0.11 -29.13
C LEU A 471 4.48 -1.36 -28.71
N GLN A 472 3.39 -2.03 -29.03
CA GLN A 472 3.19 -3.44 -28.74
C GLN A 472 2.55 -4.14 -29.94
N LYS A 473 3.01 -5.33 -30.24
CA LYS A 473 2.44 -6.17 -31.29
C LYS A 473 2.41 -7.62 -30.86
N GLN A 474 1.25 -8.23 -30.99
CA GLN A 474 1.10 -9.66 -30.91
C GLN A 474 1.26 -10.26 -32.33
N ILE A 475 2.23 -11.13 -32.50
CA ILE A 475 2.54 -11.83 -33.75
C ILE A 475 2.01 -13.26 -33.63
N GLY A 476 0.95 -13.53 -34.40
CA GLY A 476 0.20 -14.77 -34.23
C GLY A 476 -0.40 -14.92 -32.83
N LYS A 477 -0.45 -16.16 -32.32
CA LYS A 477 -0.90 -16.48 -30.94
C LYS A 477 0.27 -16.74 -29.98
N ILE A 478 1.49 -16.62 -30.48
CA ILE A 478 2.68 -17.17 -29.81
C ILE A 478 3.58 -16.06 -29.28
N LEU A 479 3.79 -14.98 -30.02
CA LEU A 479 4.80 -13.97 -29.73
C LEU A 479 4.16 -12.61 -29.46
N ASP A 480 4.43 -12.04 -28.28
CA ASP A 480 4.13 -10.65 -27.93
C ASP A 480 5.44 -9.86 -27.84
N VAL A 481 5.54 -8.78 -28.59
CA VAL A 481 6.72 -7.89 -28.65
C VAL A 481 6.30 -6.51 -28.19
N GLN A 482 7.05 -5.93 -27.28
CA GLN A 482 6.85 -4.56 -26.82
C GLN A 482 8.17 -3.80 -26.83
N ALA A 483 8.16 -2.60 -27.37
CA ALA A 483 9.30 -1.69 -27.38
C ALA A 483 8.85 -0.27 -27.06
N GLY A 484 9.64 0.47 -26.31
CA GLY A 484 9.32 1.84 -25.96
C GLY A 484 10.54 2.63 -25.52
N VAL A 485 10.36 3.93 -25.49
CA VAL A 485 11.34 4.87 -24.95
C VAL A 485 10.62 5.98 -24.18
N ARG A 486 11.20 6.35 -23.06
CA ARG A 486 10.82 7.51 -22.24
C ARG A 486 12.00 8.46 -22.17
N SER A 487 11.73 9.75 -22.27
CA SER A 487 12.70 10.81 -22.01
C SER A 487 12.25 11.62 -20.80
N GLU A 488 13.17 11.91 -19.89
CA GLU A 488 12.90 12.73 -18.71
C GLU A 488 13.90 13.89 -18.63
N PHE A 489 13.34 15.10 -18.47
CA PHE A 489 14.06 16.34 -18.22
C PHE A 489 13.76 16.76 -16.80
N VAL A 490 14.79 16.84 -15.96
CA VAL A 490 14.65 17.20 -14.56
C VAL A 490 15.51 18.43 -14.28
N ARG A 491 14.92 19.46 -13.69
CA ARG A 491 15.62 20.63 -13.17
C ARG A 491 15.35 20.72 -11.67
N MET A 492 16.43 20.59 -10.90
CA MET A 492 16.43 20.71 -9.44
C MET A 492 17.15 22.00 -9.06
N GLU A 493 16.55 22.80 -8.21
CA GLU A 493 17.11 24.04 -7.66
C GLU A 493 17.06 23.93 -6.14
N TYR A 494 18.20 24.00 -5.51
CA TYR A 494 18.33 24.05 -4.06
C TYR A 494 18.88 25.42 -3.66
N THR A 495 18.21 26.07 -2.73
CA THR A 495 18.64 27.36 -2.16
C THR A 495 18.73 27.20 -0.65
N GLU A 496 19.94 27.42 -0.11
CA GLU A 496 20.20 27.52 1.31
C GLU A 496 20.25 29.00 1.69
N PHE A 497 19.60 29.37 2.80
CA PHE A 497 19.48 30.76 3.18
C PHE A 497 20.58 31.25 4.13
N LYS A 498 21.32 30.31 4.77
CA LYS A 498 22.48 30.65 5.64
C LYS A 498 23.54 29.53 5.59
N PRO A 499 24.73 29.72 5.00
CA PRO A 499 25.11 30.84 4.10
C PRO A 499 24.29 30.76 2.81
N SER A 500 24.02 31.92 2.17
CA SER A 500 23.23 31.95 0.93
C SER A 500 23.97 31.24 -0.19
N GLN A 501 23.54 30.03 -0.52
CA GLN A 501 24.07 29.23 -1.62
C GLN A 501 22.93 28.72 -2.48
N GLN A 502 23.09 28.87 -3.79
CA GLN A 502 22.13 28.31 -4.75
C GLN A 502 22.86 27.29 -5.62
N ARG A 503 22.24 26.12 -5.77
CA ARG A 503 22.75 25.07 -6.64
C ARG A 503 21.63 24.66 -7.60
N THR A 504 21.97 24.60 -8.89
CA THR A 504 21.03 24.14 -9.93
C THR A 504 21.61 22.91 -10.63
N ARG A 505 20.81 21.88 -10.76
CA ARG A 505 21.14 20.69 -11.53
C ARG A 505 20.11 20.48 -12.65
N ARG A 506 20.58 20.12 -13.83
CA ARG A 506 19.75 19.78 -14.98
C ARG A 506 20.13 18.39 -15.46
N LEU A 507 19.14 17.54 -15.68
CA LEU A 507 19.30 16.18 -16.16
C LEU A 507 18.43 15.99 -17.39
N CYS A 508 18.97 15.29 -18.40
CA CYS A 508 18.24 14.79 -19.54
C CYS A 508 18.64 13.33 -19.73
N LYS A 509 17.71 12.40 -19.60
CA LYS A 509 18.00 10.95 -19.69
C LYS A 509 16.95 10.22 -20.51
N LEU A 510 17.44 9.21 -21.23
CA LEU A 510 16.60 8.29 -22.03
C LEU A 510 16.50 6.95 -21.31
N PHE A 511 15.28 6.40 -21.32
CA PHE A 511 14.90 5.14 -20.68
C PHE A 511 14.28 4.20 -21.70
N PRO A 512 15.10 3.45 -22.46
CA PRO A 512 14.63 2.43 -23.37
C PRO A 512 14.03 1.25 -22.59
N PHE A 513 13.03 0.63 -23.19
CA PHE A 513 12.38 -0.60 -22.76
C PHE A 513 12.14 -1.51 -23.94
N PHE A 514 12.42 -2.79 -23.75
CA PHE A 514 12.10 -3.83 -24.71
C PHE A 514 11.65 -5.09 -23.98
N SER A 515 10.63 -5.76 -24.47
CA SER A 515 10.23 -7.07 -23.95
C SER A 515 9.70 -8.00 -25.04
N LEU A 516 9.99 -9.29 -24.85
CA LEU A 516 9.49 -10.39 -25.63
C LEU A 516 8.75 -11.36 -24.71
N SER A 517 7.61 -11.85 -25.14
CA SER A 517 6.89 -12.90 -24.44
C SER A 517 6.44 -13.96 -25.44
N LEU A 518 6.87 -15.20 -25.22
CA LEU A 518 6.71 -16.32 -26.12
C LEU A 518 5.83 -17.40 -25.45
N ASP A 519 4.64 -17.62 -25.97
CA ASP A 519 3.71 -18.69 -25.54
C ASP A 519 4.01 -19.96 -26.34
N LEU A 520 4.97 -20.78 -25.88
CA LEU A 520 5.38 -22.03 -26.56
C LEU A 520 4.26 -23.07 -26.56
N SER A 521 3.45 -23.08 -25.54
CA SER A 521 2.27 -23.94 -25.40
C SER A 521 1.30 -23.34 -24.37
N PRO A 522 0.08 -23.88 -24.19
CA PRO A 522 -0.84 -23.46 -23.15
C PRO A 522 -0.28 -23.54 -21.71
N LYS A 523 0.82 -24.30 -21.52
CA LYS A 523 1.48 -24.50 -20.23
C LYS A 523 2.80 -23.73 -20.10
N TRP A 524 3.53 -23.49 -21.20
CA TRP A 524 4.87 -22.88 -21.16
C TRP A 524 4.86 -21.48 -21.74
N ASN A 525 5.30 -20.53 -20.98
CA ASN A 525 5.58 -19.18 -21.44
C ASN A 525 6.97 -18.74 -21.03
N LEU A 526 7.71 -18.17 -21.96
CA LEU A 526 9.02 -17.55 -21.78
C LEU A 526 8.87 -16.05 -21.92
N SER A 527 9.56 -15.27 -21.10
CA SER A 527 9.60 -13.81 -21.22
C SER A 527 11.02 -13.32 -21.03
N PHE A 528 11.39 -12.35 -21.84
CA PHE A 528 12.64 -11.61 -21.76
C PHE A 528 12.30 -10.11 -21.70
N ALA A 529 13.02 -9.33 -20.91
CA ALA A 529 12.90 -7.88 -20.93
C ALA A 529 14.24 -7.19 -20.61
N PHE A 530 14.40 -6.03 -21.21
CA PHE A 530 15.44 -5.05 -20.92
C PHE A 530 14.78 -3.73 -20.55
N ASP A 531 15.24 -3.10 -19.48
CA ASP A 531 14.85 -1.74 -19.13
C ASP A 531 16.00 -0.93 -18.51
N ARG A 532 15.96 0.37 -18.73
CA ARG A 532 16.77 1.34 -17.99
C ARG A 532 15.88 2.11 -17.04
N LYS A 533 16.35 2.32 -15.80
CA LYS A 533 15.64 2.99 -14.72
C LYS A 533 16.53 4.00 -14.01
N MET A 534 15.93 4.96 -13.29
CA MET A 534 16.67 5.98 -12.55
C MET A 534 15.93 6.32 -11.24
N ASN A 535 16.68 6.41 -10.15
CA ASN A 535 16.19 6.94 -8.89
C ASN A 535 16.92 8.25 -8.58
N LEU A 536 16.17 9.33 -8.40
CA LEU A 536 16.73 10.57 -7.88
C LEU A 536 17.06 10.41 -6.40
N PRO A 537 18.13 11.05 -5.90
CA PRO A 537 18.39 11.11 -4.46
C PRO A 537 17.17 11.69 -3.73
N SER A 538 16.87 11.18 -2.55
CA SER A 538 15.81 11.73 -1.70
C SER A 538 16.15 13.15 -1.23
N TYR A 539 15.13 13.94 -0.90
CA TYR A 539 15.36 15.29 -0.39
C TYR A 539 16.13 15.29 0.94
N GLN A 540 16.00 14.25 1.74
CA GLN A 540 16.75 14.09 2.98
C GLN A 540 18.23 13.80 2.71
N GLU A 541 18.56 13.00 1.69
CA GLU A 541 19.94 12.74 1.28
C GLU A 541 20.61 13.96 0.67
N LEU A 542 19.86 14.86 0.02
CA LEU A 542 20.37 16.10 -0.57
C LEU A 542 20.45 17.24 0.43
N ASN A 543 19.71 17.18 1.55
CA ASN A 543 19.56 18.30 2.47
C ASN A 543 20.78 18.42 3.39
N PRO A 544 21.58 19.51 3.32
CA PRO A 544 22.74 19.70 4.18
C PRO A 544 22.40 20.13 5.62
N ILE A 545 21.12 20.15 6.00
CA ILE A 545 20.69 20.39 7.37
C ILE A 545 21.05 19.19 8.24
N ILE A 546 21.71 19.46 9.37
CA ILE A 546 22.14 18.43 10.31
C ILE A 546 20.93 17.81 11.03
N THR A 547 20.87 16.49 11.05
CA THR A 547 20.03 15.71 11.94
C THR A 547 20.87 15.23 13.12
N TYR A 548 20.54 15.69 14.31
CA TYR A 548 21.25 15.37 15.54
C TYR A 548 20.79 14.03 16.09
N PHE A 549 21.73 13.17 16.50
CA PHE A 549 21.46 11.92 17.20
C PHE A 549 21.87 12.00 18.67
N ASP A 550 23.12 12.39 18.91
CA ASP A 550 23.72 12.61 20.23
C ASP A 550 24.93 13.54 20.12
N ARG A 551 25.58 13.84 21.25
CA ARG A 551 26.77 14.69 21.31
C ARG A 551 27.91 14.25 20.40
N TYR A 552 27.98 12.96 20.09
CA TYR A 552 29.07 12.35 19.33
C TYR A 552 28.69 11.96 17.91
N SER A 553 27.42 12.05 17.53
CA SER A 553 26.96 11.60 16.22
C SER A 553 25.87 12.48 15.61
N TYR A 554 25.99 12.72 14.30
CA TYR A 554 25.01 13.44 13.50
C TYR A 554 25.01 12.98 12.05
N ARG A 555 23.91 13.22 11.38
CA ARG A 555 23.73 12.99 9.95
C ARG A 555 23.66 14.32 9.20
N ILE A 556 24.28 14.38 8.01
CA ILE A 556 24.20 15.52 7.08
C ILE A 556 24.04 14.98 5.65
N GLY A 557 23.11 15.55 4.90
CA GLY A 557 22.92 15.18 3.50
C GLY A 557 24.03 15.74 2.60
N ASN A 558 24.07 15.26 1.36
CA ASN A 558 25.07 15.62 0.36
C ASN A 558 24.40 16.17 -0.91
N PRO A 559 24.40 17.48 -1.14
CA PRO A 559 23.81 18.07 -2.35
C PRO A 559 24.52 17.68 -3.65
N ALA A 560 25.71 17.07 -3.58
CA ALA A 560 26.49 16.65 -4.75
C ALA A 560 26.11 15.25 -5.27
N LEU A 561 25.18 14.57 -4.63
CA LEU A 561 24.77 13.22 -5.04
C LEU A 561 24.22 13.18 -6.46
N GLU A 562 24.63 12.18 -7.20
CA GLU A 562 24.12 11.86 -8.54
C GLU A 562 22.99 10.85 -8.48
N PRO A 563 22.05 10.87 -9.45
CA PRO A 563 21.00 9.87 -9.55
C PRO A 563 21.55 8.46 -9.75
N VAL A 564 20.90 7.50 -9.09
CA VAL A 564 21.19 6.09 -9.29
C VAL A 564 20.56 5.61 -10.60
N CYS A 565 21.34 4.99 -11.46
CA CYS A 565 20.90 4.46 -12.76
C CYS A 565 21.02 2.94 -12.78
N PHE A 566 19.96 2.25 -13.21
CA PHE A 566 19.87 0.81 -13.34
C PHE A 566 19.71 0.42 -14.83
N ASN A 567 20.43 -0.59 -15.28
CA ASN A 567 20.17 -1.28 -16.54
C ASN A 567 19.87 -2.73 -16.20
N ASN A 568 18.65 -3.16 -16.45
CA ASN A 568 18.12 -4.44 -16.02
C ASN A 568 17.88 -5.35 -17.21
N LEU A 569 18.33 -6.59 -17.10
CA LEU A 569 17.96 -7.70 -17.98
C LEU A 569 17.18 -8.70 -17.15
N SER A 570 16.03 -9.12 -17.62
CA SER A 570 15.21 -10.12 -16.94
C SER A 570 14.75 -11.21 -17.89
N PHE A 571 14.81 -12.42 -17.40
CA PHE A 571 14.32 -13.62 -18.06
C PHE A 571 13.37 -14.35 -17.11
N SER A 572 12.25 -14.85 -17.61
CA SER A 572 11.34 -15.65 -16.78
C SER A 572 10.65 -16.75 -17.57
N VAL A 573 10.39 -17.84 -16.88
CA VAL A 573 9.66 -19.02 -17.35
C VAL A 573 8.45 -19.23 -16.46
N LEU A 574 7.26 -19.20 -17.04
CA LEU A 574 6.02 -19.54 -16.37
C LEU A 574 5.54 -20.90 -16.87
N TYR A 575 5.43 -21.89 -15.95
CA TYR A 575 4.91 -23.22 -16.27
C TYR A 575 3.57 -23.46 -15.57
N ASP A 576 2.62 -23.97 -16.34
CA ASP A 576 1.25 -24.33 -15.90
C ASP A 576 0.58 -23.24 -15.06
N ARG A 577 0.95 -21.97 -15.30
CA ARG A 577 0.46 -20.78 -14.60
C ARG A 577 0.67 -20.79 -13.08
N SER A 578 1.36 -21.78 -12.54
CA SER A 578 1.56 -22.01 -11.09
C SER A 578 3.01 -21.92 -10.66
N LEU A 579 3.95 -22.27 -11.53
CA LEU A 579 5.40 -22.20 -11.27
C LEU A 579 5.99 -21.08 -12.13
N ASN A 580 6.60 -20.10 -11.50
CA ASN A 580 7.34 -19.04 -12.17
C ASN A 580 8.80 -19.10 -11.70
N ILE A 581 9.74 -19.20 -12.66
CA ILE A 581 11.17 -19.15 -12.43
C ILE A 581 11.69 -17.91 -13.15
N TYR A 582 12.59 -17.17 -12.51
CA TYR A 582 13.15 -15.96 -13.10
C TYR A 582 14.62 -15.78 -12.77
N ALA A 583 15.32 -15.11 -13.68
CA ALA A 583 16.68 -14.61 -13.52
C ALA A 583 16.73 -13.14 -13.92
N GLU A 584 17.39 -12.33 -13.11
CA GLU A 584 17.56 -10.90 -13.33
C GLU A 584 19.01 -10.52 -13.13
N TYR A 585 19.51 -9.66 -14.02
CA TYR A 585 20.80 -9.02 -13.90
C TYR A 585 20.61 -7.51 -13.93
N SER A 586 21.19 -6.80 -12.97
CA SER A 586 21.14 -5.35 -12.88
C SER A 586 22.55 -4.77 -12.81
N PHE A 587 22.88 -3.90 -13.76
CA PHE A 587 24.04 -3.05 -13.70
C PHE A 587 23.66 -1.69 -13.16
N ILE A 588 24.21 -1.32 -12.01
CA ILE A 588 23.84 -0.13 -11.24
C ILE A 588 25.02 0.85 -11.22
N ARG A 589 24.73 2.11 -11.53
CA ARG A 589 25.68 3.22 -11.41
C ARG A 589 25.22 4.20 -10.38
N ASN A 590 26.20 4.78 -9.67
CA ASN A 590 25.97 5.83 -8.67
C ASN A 590 25.02 5.40 -7.55
N GLN A 591 25.03 4.12 -7.15
CA GLN A 591 24.27 3.66 -5.98
C GLN A 591 24.61 4.54 -4.79
N ILE A 592 23.59 4.99 -4.04
CA ILE A 592 23.78 5.85 -2.88
C ILE A 592 23.93 4.96 -1.64
N LEU A 593 24.92 5.29 -0.82
CA LEU A 593 25.21 4.62 0.42
C LEU A 593 25.56 5.63 1.51
N GLU A 594 25.04 5.48 2.71
CA GLU A 594 25.41 6.29 3.87
C GLU A 594 26.68 5.75 4.49
N VAL A 595 27.69 6.60 4.58
CA VAL A 595 28.99 6.24 5.16
C VAL A 595 29.25 7.06 6.43
N PRO A 596 29.67 6.41 7.52
CA PRO A 596 30.11 7.09 8.71
C PRO A 596 31.60 7.52 8.53
N THR A 597 31.89 8.75 8.88
CA THR A 597 33.27 9.31 8.90
C THR A 597 33.53 9.95 10.25
N THR A 598 34.79 9.88 10.73
CA THR A 598 35.20 10.51 11.99
C THR A 598 35.77 11.91 11.73
N ASP A 599 35.22 12.90 12.40
CA ASP A 599 35.85 14.21 12.54
C ASP A 599 36.82 14.14 13.71
N SER A 600 38.13 14.12 13.39
CA SER A 600 39.19 13.93 14.39
C SER A 600 39.39 15.09 15.35
N GLU A 601 39.03 16.31 14.91
CA GLU A 601 39.17 17.52 15.73
C GLU A 601 37.99 17.65 16.71
N LYS A 602 36.78 17.29 16.26
CA LYS A 602 35.54 17.39 17.05
C LYS A 602 35.17 16.11 17.81
N GLN A 603 35.93 15.04 17.60
CA GLN A 603 35.62 13.71 18.18
C GLN A 603 34.18 13.25 17.89
N THR A 604 33.66 13.57 16.70
CA THR A 604 32.29 13.29 16.31
C THR A 604 32.26 12.36 15.09
N ILE A 605 31.17 11.57 15.00
CA ILE A 605 30.89 10.72 13.87
C ILE A 605 29.85 11.43 12.97
N ARG A 606 30.23 11.65 11.73
CA ARG A 606 29.40 12.25 10.71
C ARG A 606 28.93 11.18 9.74
N ILE A 607 27.63 11.01 9.60
CA ILE A 607 27.02 10.10 8.62
C ILE A 607 26.61 10.92 7.40
N THR A 608 27.13 10.55 6.23
CA THR A 608 26.89 11.30 4.98
C THR A 608 26.66 10.35 3.81
N PRO A 609 25.63 10.56 2.98
CA PRO A 609 25.41 9.75 1.79
C PRO A 609 26.43 10.08 0.69
N ILE A 610 26.95 9.04 0.04
CA ILE A 610 27.87 9.10 -1.09
C ILE A 610 27.39 8.24 -2.25
N ASN A 611 27.91 8.49 -3.46
CA ASN A 611 27.67 7.61 -4.60
C ASN A 611 28.81 6.57 -4.72
N LEU A 612 28.45 5.30 -4.87
CA LEU A 612 29.35 4.24 -5.29
C LEU A 612 29.69 4.37 -6.78
N ALA A 613 30.80 3.76 -7.23
CA ALA A 613 31.18 3.78 -8.63
C ALA A 613 30.24 2.89 -9.46
N ARG A 614 30.17 1.62 -9.13
CA ARG A 614 29.40 0.59 -9.85
C ARG A 614 28.92 -0.48 -8.89
N SER A 615 27.79 -1.09 -9.24
CA SER A 615 27.32 -2.30 -8.56
C SER A 615 26.69 -3.25 -9.59
N TYR A 616 26.84 -4.53 -9.36
CA TYR A 616 26.33 -5.61 -10.20
C TYR A 616 25.47 -6.50 -9.32
N GLN A 617 24.24 -6.74 -9.72
CA GLN A 617 23.32 -7.58 -8.95
C GLN A 617 22.76 -8.68 -9.86
N VAL A 618 22.76 -9.91 -9.35
CA VAL A 618 22.09 -11.07 -9.95
C VAL A 618 21.01 -11.52 -8.97
N SER A 619 19.81 -11.77 -9.47
CA SER A 619 18.71 -12.34 -8.71
C SER A 619 18.15 -13.56 -9.45
N LEU A 620 18.16 -14.72 -8.78
CA LEU A 620 17.58 -15.97 -9.28
C LEU A 620 16.41 -16.33 -8.35
N GLY A 621 15.22 -16.55 -8.91
CA GLY A 621 14.09 -16.87 -8.06
C GLY A 621 13.10 -17.84 -8.66
N ALA A 622 12.34 -18.48 -7.77
CA ALA A 622 11.26 -19.37 -8.13
C ALA A 622 10.06 -19.13 -7.23
N SER A 623 8.86 -19.23 -7.79
CA SER A 623 7.62 -19.17 -7.02
C SER A 623 6.63 -20.21 -7.53
N LEU A 624 6.02 -20.92 -6.59
CA LEU A 624 5.00 -21.93 -6.83
C LEU A 624 3.76 -21.60 -6.01
N SER A 625 2.59 -21.59 -6.66
CA SER A 625 1.31 -21.44 -5.95
C SER A 625 0.32 -22.48 -6.46
N ARG A 626 -0.10 -23.39 -5.57
CA ARG A 626 -1.03 -24.48 -5.91
C ARG A 626 -2.09 -24.73 -4.85
N ARG A 627 -3.21 -25.30 -5.32
CA ARG A 627 -4.29 -25.78 -4.48
C ARG A 627 -4.44 -27.30 -4.65
N PHE A 628 -4.56 -28.01 -3.53
CA PHE A 628 -4.81 -29.44 -3.47
C PHE A 628 -6.00 -29.69 -2.54
N GLY A 629 -7.19 -29.84 -3.10
CA GLY A 629 -8.43 -29.99 -2.31
C GLY A 629 -8.64 -28.81 -1.34
N LYS A 630 -8.55 -29.10 -0.03
CA LYS A 630 -8.68 -28.10 1.05
C LYS A 630 -7.36 -27.37 1.40
N HIS A 631 -6.25 -27.77 0.83
CA HIS A 631 -4.92 -27.24 1.08
C HIS A 631 -4.55 -26.22 0.00
N ARG A 632 -3.99 -25.10 0.40
CA ARG A 632 -3.39 -24.10 -0.47
C ARG A 632 -1.99 -23.81 0.00
N ILE A 633 -1.04 -23.84 -0.92
CA ILE A 633 0.36 -23.57 -0.65
C ILE A 633 0.88 -22.55 -1.66
N SER A 634 1.64 -21.58 -1.16
CA SER A 634 2.44 -20.66 -1.98
C SER A 634 3.84 -20.61 -1.40
N ILE A 635 4.83 -20.85 -2.24
CA ILE A 635 6.25 -20.79 -1.91
C ILE A 635 6.91 -19.86 -2.89
N SER A 636 7.67 -18.90 -2.40
CA SER A 636 8.50 -18.03 -3.23
C SER A 636 9.88 -17.96 -2.61
N THR A 637 10.91 -18.10 -3.42
CA THR A 637 12.31 -17.98 -3.00
C THR A 637 13.09 -17.19 -4.03
N ALA A 638 14.08 -16.40 -3.57
CA ALA A 638 15.02 -15.68 -4.42
C ALA A 638 16.40 -15.71 -3.79
N PHE A 639 17.38 -16.04 -4.60
CA PHE A 639 18.79 -15.89 -4.30
C PHE A 639 19.28 -14.60 -4.94
N LEU A 640 19.93 -13.75 -4.16
CA LEU A 640 20.53 -12.50 -4.59
C LEU A 640 22.04 -12.56 -4.42
N ALA A 641 22.78 -12.10 -5.41
CA ALA A 641 24.22 -11.88 -5.34
C ALA A 641 24.51 -10.47 -5.85
N GLN A 642 25.24 -9.68 -5.07
CA GLN A 642 25.60 -8.30 -5.41
C GLN A 642 27.08 -8.08 -5.18
N ARG A 643 27.73 -7.40 -6.12
CA ARG A 643 29.08 -6.88 -6.01
C ARG A 643 29.04 -5.37 -6.18
N SER A 644 29.60 -4.61 -5.24
CA SER A 644 29.64 -3.15 -5.25
C SER A 644 31.07 -2.66 -5.20
N GLU A 645 31.37 -1.60 -5.97
CA GLU A 645 32.69 -0.98 -6.05
C GLU A 645 32.63 0.42 -5.46
N LEU A 646 33.45 0.71 -4.45
CA LEU A 646 33.62 2.05 -3.91
C LEU A 646 34.40 2.91 -4.92
N LYS A 647 34.08 4.22 -5.00
CA LYS A 647 34.96 5.16 -5.70
C LYS A 647 36.26 5.23 -4.90
N ALA A 648 37.40 4.97 -5.54
CA ALA A 648 38.71 4.86 -4.93
C ALA A 648 38.97 6.04 -3.98
N SER A 649 38.90 5.79 -2.68
CA SER A 649 39.67 6.48 -1.66
C SER A 649 40.87 5.57 -1.37
N SER A 650 42.03 6.14 -1.18
CA SER A 650 43.34 5.52 -1.18
C SER A 650 43.60 4.38 -0.16
N GLU A 651 42.57 3.78 0.46
CA GLU A 651 42.79 2.86 1.59
C GLU A 651 42.08 1.49 1.51
N ALA A 652 41.27 1.16 0.51
CA ALA A 652 40.70 -0.17 0.43
C ALA A 652 40.21 -0.52 -0.98
N ASP A 653 40.80 -1.54 -1.57
CA ASP A 653 40.26 -2.32 -2.68
C ASP A 653 39.09 -3.16 -2.13
N ASN A 654 37.92 -2.54 -1.98
CA ASN A 654 36.77 -3.14 -1.28
C ASN A 654 35.64 -3.45 -2.26
N SER A 655 35.91 -4.33 -3.22
CA SER A 655 34.83 -5.01 -3.92
C SER A 655 34.44 -6.27 -3.16
N HIS A 656 33.33 -6.22 -2.44
CA HIS A 656 32.80 -7.41 -1.76
C HIS A 656 31.65 -8.04 -2.55
N LEU A 657 31.68 -9.37 -2.66
CA LEU A 657 30.56 -10.12 -3.16
C LEU A 657 29.65 -10.51 -2.00
N PHE A 658 28.40 -10.12 -2.08
CA PHE A 658 27.37 -10.42 -1.11
C PHE A 658 26.34 -11.37 -1.69
N THR A 659 25.87 -12.27 -0.86
CA THR A 659 24.80 -13.20 -1.23
C THR A 659 23.71 -13.20 -0.16
N SER A 660 22.46 -13.26 -0.59
CA SER A 660 21.31 -13.36 0.31
C SER A 660 20.26 -14.30 -0.25
N LEU A 661 19.57 -15.01 0.62
CA LEU A 661 18.44 -15.86 0.31
C LEU A 661 17.18 -15.25 0.91
N GLN A 662 16.18 -14.94 0.09
CA GLN A 662 14.86 -14.51 0.54
C GLN A 662 13.86 -15.63 0.27
N SER A 663 13.02 -15.98 1.25
CA SER A 663 12.01 -17.03 1.09
C SER A 663 10.73 -16.65 1.81
N SER A 664 9.60 -16.97 1.20
CA SER A 664 8.26 -16.81 1.78
C SER A 664 7.44 -18.05 1.52
N ILE A 665 6.83 -18.58 2.58
CA ILE A 665 5.94 -19.73 2.52
C ILE A 665 4.60 -19.31 3.12
N SER A 666 3.52 -19.56 2.40
CA SER A 666 2.16 -19.38 2.89
C SER A 666 1.38 -20.68 2.69
N TYR A 667 0.86 -21.21 3.78
CA TYR A 667 0.02 -22.40 3.77
C TYR A 667 -1.32 -22.09 4.41
N VAL A 668 -2.42 -22.54 3.78
CA VAL A 668 -3.77 -22.44 4.32
C VAL A 668 -4.47 -23.78 4.19
N TYR A 669 -5.07 -24.20 5.28
CA TYR A 669 -5.92 -25.39 5.36
C TYR A 669 -7.36 -24.99 5.70
N GLN A 670 -8.29 -25.30 4.82
CA GLN A 670 -9.71 -25.11 5.04
C GLN A 670 -10.30 -26.38 5.68
N PHE A 671 -10.48 -26.37 7.01
CA PHE A 671 -10.92 -27.57 7.75
C PHE A 671 -12.43 -27.69 7.85
N ILE A 672 -13.16 -26.58 7.98
CA ILE A 672 -14.63 -26.50 7.94
C ILE A 672 -15.00 -25.45 6.89
N GLY A 673 -16.20 -25.53 6.30
CA GLY A 673 -16.61 -24.64 5.21
C GLY A 673 -16.37 -23.14 5.45
N ASP A 674 -16.52 -22.69 6.71
CA ASP A 674 -16.37 -21.30 7.11
C ASP A 674 -15.20 -21.03 8.06
N ALA A 675 -14.23 -21.96 8.15
CA ALA A 675 -13.03 -21.77 8.95
C ALA A 675 -11.76 -22.23 8.22
N ASP A 676 -10.71 -21.42 8.32
CA ASP A 676 -9.38 -21.71 7.79
C ASP A 676 -8.32 -21.56 8.89
N PHE A 677 -7.34 -22.46 8.87
CA PHE A 677 -6.08 -22.30 9.56
C PHE A 677 -5.00 -21.87 8.57
N TYR A 678 -4.11 -20.97 8.96
CA TYR A 678 -2.99 -20.58 8.10
C TYR A 678 -1.68 -20.43 8.86
N VAL A 679 -0.60 -20.71 8.14
CA VAL A 679 0.77 -20.47 8.59
C VAL A 679 1.51 -19.73 7.49
N ARG A 680 2.27 -18.71 7.87
CA ARG A 680 3.21 -18.01 7.00
C ARG A 680 4.58 -17.99 7.64
N ALA A 681 5.59 -18.16 6.82
CA ALA A 681 6.98 -18.04 7.23
C ALA A 681 7.71 -17.17 6.20
N ASN A 682 8.44 -16.17 6.69
CA ASN A 682 9.29 -15.31 5.88
C ASN A 682 10.72 -15.41 6.41
N TYR A 683 11.64 -15.61 5.50
CA TYR A 683 13.07 -15.61 5.75
C TYR A 683 13.76 -14.63 4.83
N THR A 684 14.50 -13.71 5.41
CA THR A 684 15.45 -12.86 4.69
C THR A 684 16.82 -13.24 5.21
N GLY A 685 17.64 -13.79 4.36
CA GLY A 685 19.03 -14.14 4.64
C GLY A 685 19.83 -12.88 4.98
N GLN A 686 21.09 -13.08 5.28
CA GLN A 686 21.99 -11.96 5.52
C GLN A 686 22.00 -11.04 4.30
N GLU A 687 21.71 -9.75 4.52
CA GLU A 687 21.78 -8.72 3.49
C GLU A 687 23.03 -7.90 3.72
N ASN A 688 23.81 -7.71 2.69
CA ASN A 688 25.05 -6.98 2.76
C ASN A 688 25.10 -5.99 1.61
N ASP A 689 25.75 -4.88 1.81
CA ASP A 689 26.16 -3.94 0.77
C ASP A 689 27.69 -3.68 0.85
N ALA A 690 28.20 -2.67 0.18
CA ALA A 690 29.64 -2.43 0.10
C ALA A 690 30.33 -2.26 1.47
N ILE A 691 29.61 -1.85 2.51
CA ILE A 691 30.15 -1.56 3.83
C ILE A 691 29.29 -2.09 4.98
N SER A 692 28.04 -2.49 4.71
CA SER A 692 27.13 -2.91 5.77
C SER A 692 26.77 -4.39 5.65
N ARG A 693 26.54 -5.00 6.80
CA ARG A 693 26.13 -6.40 6.95
C ARG A 693 24.94 -6.47 7.90
N GLN A 694 23.79 -6.89 7.36
CA GLN A 694 22.57 -7.09 8.12
C GLN A 694 22.41 -8.58 8.46
N SER A 695 22.11 -8.89 9.71
CA SER A 695 21.82 -10.28 10.10
C SER A 695 20.54 -10.80 9.42
N SER A 696 20.49 -12.12 9.24
CA SER A 696 19.27 -12.76 8.75
C SER A 696 18.07 -12.53 9.67
N VAL A 697 16.89 -12.41 9.08
CA VAL A 697 15.62 -12.24 9.79
C VAL A 697 14.67 -13.37 9.42
N PHE A 698 14.11 -14.02 10.43
CA PHE A 698 13.10 -15.05 10.28
C PHE A 698 11.86 -14.66 11.08
N GLY A 699 10.70 -14.81 10.50
CA GLY A 699 9.42 -14.55 11.14
C GLY A 699 8.35 -15.54 10.70
N THR A 700 7.48 -15.94 11.62
CA THR A 700 6.34 -16.80 11.34
C THR A 700 5.07 -16.19 11.89
N THR A 701 3.98 -16.39 11.17
CA THR A 701 2.63 -16.02 11.61
C THR A 701 1.76 -17.27 11.51
N ALA A 702 1.07 -17.61 12.59
CA ALA A 702 0.03 -18.64 12.58
C ALA A 702 -1.30 -18.03 12.99
N GLY A 703 -2.40 -18.44 12.38
CA GLY A 703 -3.71 -17.87 12.70
C GLY A 703 -4.87 -18.68 12.18
N MET A 704 -6.05 -18.30 12.64
CA MET A 704 -7.32 -18.88 12.26
C MET A 704 -8.28 -17.78 11.82
N ASN A 705 -9.03 -18.05 10.77
CA ASN A 705 -10.13 -17.24 10.30
C ASN A 705 -11.44 -17.99 10.50
N PHE A 706 -12.40 -17.34 11.13
CA PHE A 706 -13.76 -17.84 11.29
C PHE A 706 -14.74 -16.91 10.61
N ARG A 707 -15.79 -17.45 10.00
CA ARG A 707 -16.82 -16.70 9.30
C ARG A 707 -18.18 -17.11 9.83
N PHE A 708 -18.93 -16.13 10.33
CA PHE A 708 -20.25 -16.33 10.95
C PHE A 708 -21.32 -15.58 10.15
N PHE A 709 -22.58 -15.89 10.40
CA PHE A 709 -23.75 -15.19 9.84
C PHE A 709 -23.67 -15.06 8.31
N ARG A 710 -23.49 -16.20 7.59
CA ARG A 710 -23.32 -16.20 6.12
C ARG A 710 -22.16 -15.33 5.64
N LYS A 711 -21.04 -15.35 6.38
CA LYS A 711 -19.81 -14.59 6.12
C LYS A 711 -19.94 -13.07 6.27
N ARG A 712 -20.95 -12.61 7.02
CA ARG A 712 -21.05 -11.18 7.37
C ARG A 712 -20.06 -10.79 8.45
N LEU A 713 -19.94 -11.62 9.49
CA LEU A 713 -18.94 -11.43 10.54
C LEU A 713 -17.73 -12.33 10.27
N GLN A 714 -16.55 -11.76 10.29
CA GLN A 714 -15.28 -12.45 10.17
C GLN A 714 -14.43 -12.17 11.40
N LEU A 715 -13.91 -13.21 12.01
CA LEU A 715 -12.98 -13.16 13.13
C LEU A 715 -11.65 -13.76 12.67
N ASN A 716 -10.57 -13.00 12.84
CA ASN A 716 -9.20 -13.50 12.68
C ASN A 716 -8.51 -13.44 14.02
N ILE A 717 -7.92 -14.56 14.43
CA ILE A 717 -7.05 -14.67 15.58
C ILE A 717 -5.68 -15.10 15.06
N ALA A 718 -4.64 -14.33 15.35
CA ALA A 718 -3.31 -14.61 14.86
C ALA A 718 -2.23 -14.33 15.89
N TYR A 719 -1.18 -15.13 15.85
CA TYR A 719 0.06 -14.89 16.55
C TYR A 719 1.16 -14.59 15.52
N ASN A 720 1.62 -13.35 15.50
CA ASN A 720 2.65 -12.89 14.60
C ASN A 720 4.03 -13.12 15.24
N ASN A 721 4.97 -13.58 14.42
CA ASN A 721 6.34 -13.85 14.82
C ASN A 721 6.47 -14.86 15.99
N LEU A 722 5.69 -15.94 15.96
CA LEU A 722 5.76 -17.05 16.92
C LEU A 722 7.17 -17.60 17.03
N LEU A 723 7.79 -17.90 15.88
CA LEU A 723 9.20 -18.25 15.75
C LEU A 723 9.87 -17.08 15.01
N CYS A 724 10.60 -16.24 15.69
CA CYS A 724 11.23 -15.07 15.10
C CYS A 724 12.67 -14.88 15.56
N THR A 725 13.46 -14.22 14.72
CA THR A 725 14.76 -13.69 15.12
C THR A 725 14.54 -12.62 16.19
N LYS A 726 15.04 -12.86 17.40
CA LYS A 726 14.85 -11.95 18.54
C LYS A 726 15.62 -10.65 18.37
N ARG A 727 16.77 -10.70 17.72
CA ARG A 727 17.68 -9.58 17.54
C ARG A 727 17.98 -9.43 16.05
N SER A 728 18.01 -8.20 15.56
CA SER A 728 18.61 -7.86 14.28
C SER A 728 19.92 -7.12 14.55
N VAL A 729 20.99 -7.55 13.87
CA VAL A 729 22.31 -6.93 13.98
C VAL A 729 22.64 -6.31 12.64
N SER A 730 23.03 -5.03 12.67
CA SER A 730 23.56 -4.29 11.54
C SER A 730 25.00 -3.92 11.85
N GLU A 731 25.93 -4.38 11.05
CA GLU A 731 27.35 -4.05 11.13
C GLU A 731 27.74 -3.18 9.95
N VAL A 732 28.39 -2.06 10.19
CA VAL A 732 28.90 -1.16 9.17
C VAL A 732 30.42 -1.01 9.39
N VAL A 733 31.20 -1.26 8.34
CA VAL A 733 32.66 -1.08 8.37
C VAL A 733 33.06 -0.17 7.22
N TYR A 734 33.58 1.01 7.54
CA TYR A 734 34.03 1.98 6.56
C TYR A 734 35.28 2.72 7.04
N ALA A 735 36.35 2.69 6.26
CA ALA A 735 37.66 3.17 6.65
C ALA A 735 38.10 2.60 8.02
N SER A 736 38.40 3.46 8.99
CA SER A 736 38.79 3.07 10.35
C SER A 736 37.61 2.92 11.32
N LEU A 737 36.36 3.08 10.87
CA LEU A 737 35.19 2.99 11.73
C LEU A 737 34.46 1.68 11.55
N LYS A 738 34.24 0.97 12.65
CA LYS A 738 33.33 -0.16 12.77
C LYS A 738 32.14 0.23 13.64
N SER A 739 30.91 0.06 13.16
CA SER A 739 29.68 0.29 13.91
C SER A 739 28.83 -0.97 13.91
N VAL A 740 28.39 -1.41 15.08
CA VAL A 740 27.50 -2.55 15.27
C VAL A 740 26.27 -2.08 16.01
N GLU A 741 25.13 -2.14 15.34
CA GLU A 741 23.84 -1.87 15.94
C GLU A 741 23.10 -3.18 16.18
N THR A 742 22.62 -3.39 17.40
CA THR A 742 21.75 -4.52 17.75
C THR A 742 20.40 -3.98 18.17
N ASN A 743 19.37 -4.34 17.42
CA ASN A 743 17.99 -3.95 17.70
C ASN A 743 17.20 -5.16 18.24
N ASN A 744 16.53 -4.96 19.37
CA ASN A 744 15.67 -5.94 20.04
C ASN A 744 14.23 -5.43 20.14
N ALA A 745 13.60 -5.20 18.99
CA ALA A 745 12.20 -4.83 18.93
C ALA A 745 11.30 -6.01 19.36
N ASP A 746 10.18 -5.68 20.01
CA ASP A 746 9.15 -6.68 20.31
C ASP A 746 8.41 -7.04 19.03
N LYS A 747 8.71 -8.21 18.49
CA LYS A 747 8.15 -8.71 17.25
C LYS A 747 7.02 -9.73 17.47
N ARG A 748 6.82 -10.21 18.70
CA ARG A 748 5.79 -11.19 19.05
C ARG A 748 4.49 -10.47 19.38
N ILE A 749 3.48 -10.63 18.53
CA ILE A 749 2.24 -9.90 18.63
C ILE A 749 1.09 -10.88 18.49
N PHE A 750 0.29 -11.01 19.55
CA PHE A 750 -1.03 -11.63 19.46
C PHE A 750 -2.02 -10.62 18.91
N SER A 751 -2.82 -10.98 17.92
CA SER A 751 -3.78 -10.09 17.30
C SER A 751 -5.16 -10.72 17.19
N VAL A 752 -6.18 -9.94 17.51
CA VAL A 752 -7.58 -10.25 17.26
C VAL A 752 -8.13 -9.20 16.31
N SER A 753 -8.77 -9.64 15.24
CA SER A 753 -9.36 -8.73 14.26
C SER A 753 -10.78 -9.16 13.95
N LEU A 754 -11.67 -8.20 13.91
CA LEU A 754 -13.09 -8.38 13.57
C LEU A 754 -13.41 -7.58 12.33
N LYS A 755 -14.24 -8.14 11.44
CA LYS A 755 -14.83 -7.44 10.31
C LYS A 755 -16.31 -7.76 10.24
N TYR A 756 -17.12 -6.73 10.13
CA TYR A 756 -18.56 -6.87 9.95
C TYR A 756 -19.02 -6.20 8.66
N ASN A 757 -19.62 -6.98 7.78
CA ASN A 757 -20.09 -6.53 6.48
C ASN A 757 -21.63 -6.40 6.52
N ILE A 758 -22.10 -5.16 6.39
CA ILE A 758 -23.50 -4.81 6.22
C ILE A 758 -23.76 -4.75 4.71
N ASN A 759 -24.82 -5.38 4.21
CA ASN A 759 -25.17 -5.44 2.79
C ASN A 759 -24.07 -6.03 1.89
N ALA A 760 -23.46 -7.15 2.32
CA ALA A 760 -22.52 -7.87 1.47
C ALA A 760 -23.25 -8.40 0.23
N PHE A 761 -22.82 -7.98 -0.97
CA PHE A 761 -23.39 -8.41 -2.25
C PHE A 761 -23.48 -9.91 -2.39
N SER A 762 -24.69 -10.39 -2.58
CA SER A 762 -24.96 -11.67 -3.21
C SER A 762 -25.40 -11.43 -4.65
N ARG A 763 -24.45 -11.30 -5.59
CA ARG A 763 -24.80 -11.38 -7.01
C ARG A 763 -25.03 -12.86 -7.31
N LYS A 764 -26.27 -13.26 -7.63
CA LYS A 764 -26.49 -14.45 -8.47
C LYS A 764 -25.73 -14.18 -9.77
N ASN A 765 -24.71 -14.98 -10.03
CA ASN A 765 -24.00 -14.98 -11.31
C ASN A 765 -24.94 -15.46 -12.40
N GLU A 766 -25.66 -14.58 -13.05
CA GLU A 766 -26.04 -14.78 -14.44
C GLU A 766 -24.82 -14.43 -15.31
N VAL A 767 -23.85 -15.30 -15.31
CA VAL A 767 -22.90 -15.41 -16.40
C VAL A 767 -23.59 -16.25 -17.47
N LYS A 768 -24.45 -15.63 -18.26
CA LYS A 768 -24.61 -16.09 -19.63
C LYS A 768 -23.31 -15.71 -20.33
N SER A 769 -22.39 -16.66 -20.39
CA SER A 769 -21.17 -16.50 -21.15
C SER A 769 -21.58 -16.40 -22.61
N ILE A 770 -21.06 -15.39 -23.29
CA ILE A 770 -21.16 -15.26 -24.75
C ILE A 770 -20.68 -16.56 -25.44
N ASP A 771 -19.79 -17.32 -24.81
CA ASP A 771 -19.34 -18.63 -25.25
C ASP A 771 -20.46 -19.70 -25.32
N ASP A 772 -21.53 -19.60 -24.52
CA ASP A 772 -22.68 -20.52 -24.62
C ASP A 772 -23.62 -20.17 -25.80
N ILE A 773 -23.58 -18.91 -26.24
CA ILE A 773 -24.32 -18.47 -27.44
C ILE A 773 -23.54 -18.86 -28.69
N LEU A 774 -22.21 -18.75 -28.68
CA LEU A 774 -21.35 -19.15 -29.81
C LEU A 774 -21.23 -20.67 -30.02
N ARG A 775 -21.57 -21.47 -29.03
CA ARG A 775 -21.66 -22.94 -29.17
C ARG A 775 -22.99 -23.43 -29.78
N ARG A 776 -23.96 -22.55 -29.97
CA ARG A 776 -25.24 -22.84 -30.61
C ARG A 776 -25.35 -22.27 -32.03
N LEU A 777 -24.38 -21.54 -32.46
CA LEU A 777 -24.13 -21.13 -33.84
C LEU A 777 -22.99 -21.97 -34.44
#